data_1c3b530d334e96be85881ac65177454b
#
_entry.id   1c3b530d334e96be85881ac65177454b
#
_cell.length_a   1.000
_cell.length_b   1.000
_cell.length_c   1.000
_cell.angle_alpha   90.00
_cell.angle_beta   90.00
_cell.angle_gamma   90.00
#
_symmetry.space_group_name_H-M   'P 1'
#
loop_
_entity.id
_entity.type
_entity.pdbx_description
1 polymer ?
#
loop_
_entity_poly.entity_id
_entity_poly.type
_entity_poly.pdbx_seq_one_letter_code
_entity_poly.pdbx_strand_id
1 'polypeptide(L)'
;ELFSEKHTMQRLLTNVARELSGKAMCTSDVIVVGGGHAGCEAATAAARTGVSTVLLTHRQDTIGEMSCNPSFGGIGKGHLIREVDAMDGVCGRICDQTAITYQALNVGQGPAVLGLRAQIDRSLYKRHMRKEIVENTPNLRVIEGAVEDLVIERAEDGSLCVAGVRLEDGRMLLSKSVVITTGTFLGGQIFRGMKKYPAGRIGEKSSTGLSKTLNELGFKLGRLRTGTPPRLLKRTIDFNKFTTMLPDRKPIPFSFLTDRVWLDPSEQLPTYLSYTNDRVAQLVHDNFHNNEYIRSEANGPRYCPSLEAKILKFANMHHRIFLEHEGLESELIYPQGMSMTFQPEVQLQIMRAIPGLENVEITEAGYGVEYDFVNPQQLHPSLETKVVKRLLFAGQINGTTGYEEAAAQGVVAGINASALSRGKECLLIDRTEGYIGVLIDDLTSLGTSEPYRMFTSRAEFRLHLRPDNADMRLTEKAYRAGAVSEHRYARFCTMRRKFDDAVALLKSIEMPISRWIQSLPRFTTKKGGGKVLNAYEMLHRFDISMEQLATAFPNELNKFVGDEQLESRIKNEGIYAQQHERLTARMEEVRRECATLIPENTDYSTMDGLSFECKEKFETWRPQNLAAASRIPGITPEALCILLRYLKTPTRSSMAAAFDRGTNVL
;
A
#
# COMPACT_ATOMS: atom_id res chain seq x y z
N GLU A 1 33.85 22.89 4.83
CA GLU A 1 32.90 21.75 4.87
C GLU A 1 32.66 21.18 3.46
N LEU A 2 32.34 21.96 2.44
CA LEU A 2 32.16 21.53 1.03
C LEU A 2 33.37 20.85 0.38
N PHE A 3 34.59 21.14 0.83
CA PHE A 3 35.83 20.48 0.36
C PHE A 3 36.04 19.11 0.99
N SER A 4 35.57 18.89 2.24
CA SER A 4 35.63 17.61 2.95
C SER A 4 34.65 16.60 2.33
N GLU A 5 33.45 17.03 1.95
CA GLU A 5 32.40 16.18 1.35
C GLU A 5 32.81 15.66 -0.04
N LYS A 6 33.43 16.51 -0.88
CA LYS A 6 33.96 16.09 -2.19
C LYS A 6 35.07 15.02 -2.05
N HIS A 7 35.92 15.12 -1.03
CA HIS A 7 36.99 14.15 -0.82
C HIS A 7 36.47 12.79 -0.30
N THR A 8 35.42 12.77 0.52
CA THR A 8 34.79 11.55 1.03
C THR A 8 34.06 10.81 -0.10
N MET A 9 33.34 11.55 -0.94
CA MET A 9 32.64 10.99 -2.10
C MET A 9 33.61 10.48 -3.18
N GLN A 10 34.72 11.14 -3.40
CA GLN A 10 35.75 10.74 -4.35
C GLN A 10 36.52 9.49 -3.88
N ARG A 11 36.68 9.30 -2.56
CA ARG A 11 37.24 8.06 -1.98
C ARG A 11 36.30 6.86 -2.12
N LEU A 12 35.00 7.04 -1.92
CA LEU A 12 33.99 6.00 -2.16
C LEU A 12 34.03 5.50 -3.62
N LEU A 13 34.07 6.41 -4.58
CA LEU A 13 34.07 6.08 -6.02
C LEU A 13 35.38 5.45 -6.51
N THR A 14 36.53 5.83 -5.94
CA THR A 14 37.85 5.28 -6.34
C THR A 14 38.10 3.89 -5.75
N ASN A 15 37.53 3.56 -4.60
CA ASN A 15 37.63 2.23 -4.01
C ASN A 15 36.78 1.21 -4.78
N VAL A 16 35.60 1.59 -5.25
CA VAL A 16 34.69 0.74 -6.05
C VAL A 16 35.35 0.32 -7.38
N ALA A 17 35.99 1.24 -8.09
CA ALA A 17 36.67 0.93 -9.37
C ALA A 17 37.86 -0.04 -9.24
N ARG A 18 38.53 -0.08 -8.08
CA ARG A 18 39.62 -1.02 -7.80
C ARG A 18 39.15 -2.40 -7.35
N GLU A 19 38.00 -2.51 -6.67
CA GLU A 19 37.43 -3.78 -6.17
C GLU A 19 36.62 -4.54 -7.24
N LEU A 20 36.13 -3.87 -8.27
CA LEU A 20 35.38 -4.50 -9.38
C LEU A 20 36.16 -5.57 -10.16
N SER A 21 37.48 -5.64 -10.00
CA SER A 21 38.33 -6.58 -10.72
C SER A 21 38.37 -8.02 -10.17
N GLY A 22 37.72 -8.34 -9.05
CA GLY A 22 38.00 -9.60 -8.37
C GLY A 22 36.86 -10.50 -7.88
N LYS A 23 35.63 -10.04 -7.64
CA LYS A 23 34.61 -10.89 -6.97
C LYS A 23 33.13 -10.59 -7.32
N ALA A 24 32.79 -10.19 -8.52
CA ALA A 24 31.39 -10.09 -8.92
C ALA A 24 30.82 -11.50 -9.14
N MET A 25 29.98 -11.99 -8.22
CA MET A 25 29.48 -13.38 -8.25
C MET A 25 28.16 -13.58 -8.99
N CYS A 26 27.40 -12.53 -9.27
CA CYS A 26 26.08 -12.65 -9.91
C CYS A 26 25.66 -11.35 -10.59
N THR A 27 25.14 -11.46 -11.79
CA THR A 27 24.47 -10.35 -12.49
C THR A 27 22.98 -10.66 -12.65
N SER A 28 22.12 -9.66 -12.45
CA SER A 28 20.69 -9.75 -12.72
C SER A 28 20.19 -8.42 -13.29
N ASP A 29 18.99 -8.40 -13.87
CA ASP A 29 18.40 -7.13 -14.32
C ASP A 29 17.88 -6.31 -13.14
N VAL A 30 17.27 -6.97 -12.15
CA VAL A 30 16.70 -6.36 -10.96
C VAL A 30 17.15 -7.08 -9.70
N ILE A 31 17.57 -6.34 -8.68
CA ILE A 31 17.74 -6.83 -7.31
C ILE A 31 16.67 -6.19 -6.43
N VAL A 32 15.96 -7.01 -5.63
CA VAL A 32 15.04 -6.57 -4.60
C VAL A 32 15.59 -6.93 -3.23
N VAL A 33 15.72 -5.96 -2.34
CA VAL A 33 16.29 -6.11 -0.99
C VAL A 33 15.18 -6.14 0.04
N GLY A 34 14.99 -7.27 0.72
CA GLY A 34 13.99 -7.49 1.77
C GLY A 34 12.88 -8.46 1.36
N GLY A 35 12.65 -9.52 2.17
CA GLY A 35 11.63 -10.56 1.93
C GLY A 35 10.26 -10.27 2.56
N GLY A 36 9.94 -9.01 2.93
CA GLY A 36 8.63 -8.59 3.40
C GLY A 36 7.62 -8.39 2.27
N HIS A 37 6.39 -7.89 2.59
CA HIS A 37 5.31 -7.76 1.60
C HIS A 37 5.68 -6.89 0.39
N ALA A 38 6.38 -5.75 0.62
CA ALA A 38 6.86 -4.92 -0.49
C ALA A 38 7.86 -5.66 -1.38
N GLY A 39 8.80 -6.40 -0.77
CA GLY A 39 9.80 -7.15 -1.52
C GLY A 39 9.23 -8.34 -2.27
N CYS A 40 8.29 -9.08 -1.68
CA CYS A 40 7.61 -10.18 -2.36
C CYS A 40 6.84 -9.67 -3.59
N GLU A 41 6.07 -8.60 -3.45
CA GLU A 41 5.36 -8.00 -4.58
C GLU A 41 6.31 -7.42 -5.64
N ALA A 42 7.37 -6.71 -5.22
CA ALA A 42 8.34 -6.15 -6.15
C ALA A 42 9.08 -7.23 -6.95
N ALA A 43 9.53 -8.29 -6.26
CA ALA A 43 10.28 -9.38 -6.90
C ALA A 43 9.42 -10.16 -7.89
N THR A 44 8.18 -10.52 -7.50
CA THR A 44 7.27 -11.24 -8.39
C THR A 44 6.81 -10.38 -9.57
N ALA A 45 6.53 -9.09 -9.33
CA ALA A 45 6.13 -8.17 -10.38
C ALA A 45 7.26 -7.97 -11.40
N ALA A 46 8.51 -7.76 -10.96
CA ALA A 46 9.66 -7.65 -11.85
C ALA A 46 9.87 -8.95 -12.65
N ALA A 47 9.88 -10.11 -12.00
CA ALA A 47 10.10 -11.40 -12.63
C ALA A 47 9.02 -11.73 -13.68
N ARG A 48 7.74 -11.40 -13.42
CA ARG A 48 6.64 -11.61 -14.39
C ARG A 48 6.83 -10.83 -15.69
N THR A 49 7.52 -9.70 -15.66
CA THR A 49 7.83 -8.96 -16.89
C THR A 49 8.90 -9.65 -17.76
N GLY A 50 9.46 -10.77 -17.32
CA GLY A 50 10.46 -11.57 -18.04
C GLY A 50 11.92 -11.18 -17.77
N VAL A 51 12.21 -10.26 -16.84
CA VAL A 51 13.60 -9.91 -16.48
C VAL A 51 14.15 -10.83 -15.40
N SER A 52 15.47 -11.06 -15.42
CA SER A 52 16.13 -11.83 -14.37
C SER A 52 16.12 -11.04 -13.06
N THR A 53 15.51 -11.62 -12.03
CA THR A 53 15.27 -10.95 -10.75
C THR A 53 15.91 -11.73 -9.60
N VAL A 54 16.53 -11.01 -8.67
CA VAL A 54 17.05 -11.58 -7.42
C VAL A 54 16.32 -10.94 -6.25
N LEU A 55 15.77 -11.77 -5.37
CA LEU A 55 15.28 -11.34 -4.04
C LEU A 55 16.36 -11.64 -3.00
N LEU A 56 16.86 -10.60 -2.34
CA LEU A 56 17.78 -10.70 -1.22
C LEU A 56 17.02 -10.62 0.10
N THR A 57 17.22 -11.60 0.96
CA THR A 57 16.63 -11.64 2.30
C THR A 57 17.63 -12.18 3.32
N HIS A 58 17.50 -11.79 4.57
CA HIS A 58 18.35 -12.34 5.64
C HIS A 58 18.19 -13.87 5.75
N ARG A 59 16.94 -14.37 5.65
CA ARG A 59 16.59 -15.78 5.77
C ARG A 59 15.39 -16.10 4.89
N GLN A 60 15.45 -17.19 4.15
CA GLN A 60 14.36 -17.63 3.28
C GLN A 60 13.10 -18.07 4.05
N ASP A 61 13.28 -18.61 5.26
CA ASP A 61 12.17 -19.07 6.11
C ASP A 61 11.34 -17.90 6.71
N THR A 62 11.79 -16.66 6.55
CA THR A 62 11.08 -15.44 6.98
C THR A 62 10.43 -14.65 5.83
N ILE A 63 10.46 -15.18 4.60
CA ILE A 63 9.77 -14.57 3.46
C ILE A 63 8.26 -14.52 3.74
N GLY A 64 7.66 -13.34 3.57
CA GLY A 64 6.23 -13.11 3.81
C GLY A 64 5.83 -13.10 5.29
N GLU A 65 6.76 -12.97 6.24
CA GLU A 65 6.46 -12.95 7.66
C GLU A 65 5.51 -11.80 8.04
N MET A 66 4.39 -12.15 8.65
CA MET A 66 3.41 -11.19 9.20
C MET A 66 3.86 -10.76 10.60
N SER A 67 4.79 -9.83 10.69
CA SER A 67 5.45 -9.43 11.94
C SER A 67 4.57 -8.63 12.89
N CYS A 68 3.44 -8.09 12.45
CA CYS A 68 2.53 -7.29 13.26
C CYS A 68 1.23 -8.06 13.52
N ASN A 69 0.11 -7.66 12.91
CA ASN A 69 -1.21 -8.27 13.10
C ASN A 69 -1.44 -9.46 12.13
N PRO A 70 -2.32 -10.43 12.49
CA PRO A 70 -2.63 -11.56 11.63
C PRO A 70 -3.75 -11.24 10.62
N SER A 71 -3.80 -10.03 10.08
CA SER A 71 -4.91 -9.64 9.21
C SER A 71 -4.49 -8.73 8.07
N PHE A 72 -5.21 -8.84 6.94
CA PHE A 72 -5.12 -7.96 5.79
C PHE A 72 -6.42 -7.20 5.58
N GLY A 73 -6.32 -6.04 4.96
CA GLY A 73 -7.47 -5.23 4.59
C GLY A 73 -7.95 -4.29 5.69
N GLY A 74 -9.17 -3.82 5.51
CA GLY A 74 -9.79 -2.76 6.29
C GLY A 74 -10.18 -1.57 5.44
N ILE A 75 -10.65 -0.49 6.08
CA ILE A 75 -11.10 0.73 5.39
C ILE A 75 -9.92 1.39 4.67
N GLY A 76 -10.03 1.57 3.36
CA GLY A 76 -8.94 2.05 2.48
C GLY A 76 -7.89 0.99 2.13
N LYS A 77 -7.57 0.09 3.05
CA LYS A 77 -6.56 -0.96 2.87
C LYS A 77 -7.05 -2.10 1.99
N GLY A 78 -8.32 -2.51 2.13
CA GLY A 78 -8.97 -3.46 1.23
C GLY A 78 -8.99 -2.96 -0.23
N HIS A 79 -9.07 -1.64 -0.44
CA HIS A 79 -8.93 -1.03 -1.78
C HIS A 79 -7.54 -1.26 -2.35
N LEU A 80 -6.48 -1.01 -1.55
CA LEU A 80 -5.09 -1.22 -1.98
C LEU A 80 -4.84 -2.68 -2.39
N ILE A 81 -5.27 -3.65 -1.58
CA ILE A 81 -5.07 -5.07 -1.91
C ILE A 81 -5.79 -5.48 -3.18
N ARG A 82 -7.00 -4.97 -3.41
CA ARG A 82 -7.73 -5.22 -4.68
C ARG A 82 -7.00 -4.62 -5.88
N GLU A 83 -6.37 -3.45 -5.70
CA GLU A 83 -5.58 -2.81 -6.76
C GLU A 83 -4.25 -3.54 -7.00
N VAL A 84 -3.59 -4.02 -5.95
CA VAL A 84 -2.41 -4.89 -6.05
C VAL A 84 -2.76 -6.17 -6.81
N ASP A 85 -3.88 -6.83 -6.44
CA ASP A 85 -4.37 -8.02 -7.12
C ASP A 85 -4.71 -7.74 -8.59
N ALA A 86 -5.34 -6.60 -8.91
CA ALA A 86 -5.65 -6.20 -10.28
C ALA A 86 -4.41 -6.11 -11.19
N MET A 87 -3.23 -5.85 -10.61
CA MET A 87 -1.93 -5.85 -11.30
C MET A 87 -1.18 -7.20 -11.18
N ASP A 88 -1.90 -8.28 -10.87
CA ASP A 88 -1.39 -9.63 -10.70
C ASP A 88 -0.46 -9.82 -9.50
N GLY A 89 -0.62 -8.99 -8.44
CA GLY A 89 0.07 -9.15 -7.18
C GLY A 89 -0.27 -10.47 -6.48
N VAL A 90 0.62 -10.91 -5.60
CA VAL A 90 0.54 -12.24 -4.96
C VAL A 90 -0.17 -12.21 -3.61
N CYS A 91 -0.10 -11.10 -2.86
CA CYS A 91 -0.64 -11.02 -1.50
C CYS A 91 -2.14 -11.33 -1.43
N GLY A 92 -2.97 -10.79 -2.35
CA GLY A 92 -4.42 -11.03 -2.37
C GLY A 92 -4.77 -12.51 -2.57
N ARG A 93 -4.12 -13.16 -3.54
CA ARG A 93 -4.30 -14.61 -3.81
C ARG A 93 -3.91 -15.48 -2.61
N ILE A 94 -2.78 -15.18 -2.00
CA ILE A 94 -2.28 -15.96 -0.86
C ILE A 94 -3.15 -15.72 0.37
N CYS A 95 -3.65 -14.50 0.60
CA CYS A 95 -4.64 -14.23 1.62
C CYS A 95 -5.87 -15.11 1.44
N ASP A 96 -6.43 -15.21 0.22
CA ASP A 96 -7.61 -16.04 -0.05
C ASP A 96 -7.39 -17.54 0.15
N GLN A 97 -6.13 -18.00 0.07
CA GLN A 97 -5.75 -19.40 0.32
C GLN A 97 -5.47 -19.69 1.80
N THR A 98 -5.42 -18.67 2.66
CA THR A 98 -4.95 -18.82 4.05
C THR A 98 -5.78 -18.04 5.06
N ALA A 99 -6.83 -17.35 4.60
CA ALA A 99 -7.73 -16.63 5.47
C ALA A 99 -8.59 -17.58 6.33
N ILE A 100 -8.68 -17.27 7.61
CA ILE A 100 -9.45 -18.05 8.60
C ILE A 100 -10.72 -17.32 9.06
N THR A 101 -10.86 -16.05 8.70
CA THR A 101 -12.04 -15.22 8.98
C THR A 101 -12.15 -14.13 7.93
N TYR A 102 -13.32 -13.96 7.34
CA TYR A 102 -13.65 -12.78 6.54
C TYR A 102 -14.65 -11.90 7.28
N GLN A 103 -14.39 -10.60 7.28
CA GLN A 103 -15.26 -9.62 7.92
C GLN A 103 -15.17 -8.28 7.20
N ALA A 104 -16.17 -7.99 6.37
CA ALA A 104 -16.25 -6.71 5.68
C ALA A 104 -16.65 -5.59 6.65
N LEU A 105 -16.03 -4.43 6.50
CA LEU A 105 -16.28 -3.23 7.31
C LEU A 105 -17.09 -2.22 6.49
N ASN A 106 -17.89 -1.37 7.16
CA ASN A 106 -18.71 -0.33 6.54
C ASN A 106 -19.75 -0.85 5.52
N VAL A 107 -20.23 -2.06 5.67
CA VAL A 107 -21.19 -2.69 4.74
C VAL A 107 -22.43 -1.81 4.50
N GLY A 108 -22.96 -1.14 5.54
CA GLY A 108 -24.12 -0.24 5.45
C GLY A 108 -23.82 1.17 4.94
N GLN A 109 -22.56 1.52 4.63
CA GLN A 109 -22.17 2.88 4.22
C GLN A 109 -21.96 3.03 2.71
N GLY A 110 -22.15 1.97 1.97
CA GLY A 110 -22.06 1.92 0.51
C GLY A 110 -20.72 1.40 -0.04
N PRO A 111 -20.73 0.98 -1.31
CA PRO A 111 -19.61 0.30 -1.97
C PRO A 111 -18.29 1.07 -2.00
N ALA A 112 -18.36 2.41 -2.08
CA ALA A 112 -17.19 3.28 -2.16
C ALA A 112 -16.29 3.26 -0.91
N VAL A 113 -16.83 2.85 0.22
CA VAL A 113 -16.10 2.80 1.51
C VAL A 113 -16.12 1.40 2.13
N LEU A 114 -16.55 0.40 1.38
CA LEU A 114 -16.54 -1.00 1.79
C LEU A 114 -15.11 -1.44 2.06
N GLY A 115 -14.81 -1.81 3.30
CA GLY A 115 -13.49 -2.25 3.74
C GLY A 115 -13.41 -3.77 3.76
N LEU A 116 -12.87 -4.38 2.73
CA LEU A 116 -12.58 -5.83 2.74
C LEU A 116 -11.53 -6.12 3.80
N ARG A 117 -11.78 -7.11 4.65
CA ARG A 117 -10.85 -7.54 5.71
C ARG A 117 -10.92 -9.05 5.89
N ALA A 118 -9.76 -9.67 6.12
CA ALA A 118 -9.65 -11.06 6.52
C ALA A 118 -8.58 -11.22 7.60
N GLN A 119 -8.82 -12.14 8.54
CA GLN A 119 -7.77 -12.67 9.42
C GLN A 119 -7.14 -13.88 8.72
N ILE A 120 -5.83 -13.98 8.88
CA ILE A 120 -4.99 -14.88 8.11
C ILE A 120 -4.30 -15.86 9.06
N ASP A 121 -4.22 -17.13 8.71
CA ASP A 121 -3.30 -18.07 9.33
C ASP A 121 -1.88 -17.69 8.95
N ARG A 122 -1.13 -17.13 9.91
CA ARG A 122 0.22 -16.60 9.69
C ARG A 122 1.20 -17.68 9.20
N SER A 123 1.07 -18.89 9.71
CA SER A 123 1.95 -20.02 9.37
C SER A 123 1.67 -20.50 7.95
N LEU A 124 0.40 -20.63 7.58
CA LEU A 124 -0.01 -20.98 6.21
C LEU A 124 0.41 -19.89 5.23
N TYR A 125 0.15 -18.62 5.54
CA TYR A 125 0.50 -17.49 4.69
C TYR A 125 2.00 -17.46 4.38
N LYS A 126 2.84 -17.54 5.40
CA LYS A 126 4.30 -17.58 5.24
C LYS A 126 4.74 -18.77 4.37
N ARG A 127 4.18 -19.96 4.59
CA ARG A 127 4.47 -21.15 3.80
C ARG A 127 4.07 -20.99 2.34
N HIS A 128 2.86 -20.46 2.07
CA HIS A 128 2.37 -20.23 0.72
C HIS A 128 3.13 -19.11 0.01
N MET A 129 3.45 -18.01 0.70
CA MET A 129 4.25 -16.93 0.15
C MET A 129 5.66 -17.41 -0.22
N ARG A 130 6.30 -18.15 0.67
CA ARG A 130 7.61 -18.74 0.39
C ARG A 130 7.56 -19.67 -0.83
N LYS A 131 6.54 -20.53 -0.91
CA LYS A 131 6.36 -21.43 -2.06
C LYS A 131 6.19 -20.65 -3.36
N GLU A 132 5.36 -19.61 -3.35
CA GLU A 132 5.15 -18.75 -4.52
C GLU A 132 6.46 -18.09 -4.99
N ILE A 133 7.24 -17.55 -4.05
CA ILE A 133 8.50 -16.85 -4.36
C ILE A 133 9.59 -17.81 -4.84
N VAL A 134 9.76 -18.96 -4.18
CA VAL A 134 10.91 -19.84 -4.40
C VAL A 134 10.65 -20.84 -5.53
N GLU A 135 9.40 -21.33 -5.65
CA GLU A 135 9.07 -22.45 -6.54
C GLU A 135 8.21 -22.03 -7.75
N ASN A 136 7.29 -21.07 -7.58
CA ASN A 136 6.26 -20.82 -8.58
C ASN A 136 6.52 -19.56 -9.43
N THR A 137 7.53 -18.74 -9.10
CA THR A 137 7.81 -17.51 -9.86
C THR A 137 9.00 -17.71 -10.80
N PRO A 138 8.77 -17.87 -12.11
CA PRO A 138 9.86 -17.94 -13.09
C PRO A 138 10.70 -16.66 -13.09
N ASN A 139 11.96 -16.78 -13.48
CA ASN A 139 12.94 -15.68 -13.55
C ASN A 139 13.29 -15.04 -12.19
N LEU A 140 12.81 -15.59 -11.08
CA LEU A 140 13.12 -15.14 -9.73
C LEU A 140 14.06 -16.13 -9.04
N ARG A 141 15.14 -15.60 -8.47
CA ARG A 141 16.06 -16.36 -7.62
C ARG A 141 16.14 -15.70 -6.25
N VAL A 142 16.12 -16.49 -5.18
CA VAL A 142 16.31 -16.02 -3.81
C VAL A 142 17.75 -16.25 -3.37
N ILE A 143 18.35 -15.23 -2.75
CA ILE A 143 19.69 -15.31 -2.15
C ILE A 143 19.59 -14.85 -0.71
N GLU A 144 20.15 -15.64 0.23
CA GLU A 144 20.30 -15.23 1.62
C GLU A 144 21.54 -14.36 1.81
N GLY A 145 21.34 -13.25 2.51
CA GLY A 145 22.40 -12.33 2.87
C GLY A 145 21.86 -10.99 3.38
N ALA A 146 22.63 -10.34 4.23
CA ALA A 146 22.36 -8.99 4.69
C ALA A 146 23.04 -8.00 3.73
N VAL A 147 22.27 -7.05 3.22
CA VAL A 147 22.81 -5.95 2.40
C VAL A 147 23.39 -4.91 3.33
N GLU A 148 24.69 -4.67 3.18
CA GLU A 148 25.43 -3.68 3.97
C GLU A 148 25.57 -2.35 3.23
N ASP A 149 25.68 -2.38 1.89
CA ASP A 149 26.01 -1.20 1.10
C ASP A 149 25.45 -1.27 -0.33
N LEU A 150 25.43 -0.12 -1.01
CA LEU A 150 25.09 0.00 -2.44
C LEU A 150 26.35 0.14 -3.29
N VAL A 151 26.34 -0.48 -4.47
CA VAL A 151 27.35 -0.23 -5.51
C VAL A 151 26.82 0.89 -6.40
N ILE A 152 27.52 2.03 -6.41
CA ILE A 152 27.15 3.23 -7.14
C ILE A 152 28.18 3.55 -8.20
N GLU A 153 27.72 3.88 -9.41
CA GLU A 153 28.51 4.33 -10.54
C GLU A 153 28.13 5.77 -10.95
N ARG A 154 29.03 6.45 -11.63
CA ARG A 154 28.71 7.69 -12.32
C ARG A 154 28.40 7.42 -13.78
N ALA A 155 27.22 7.87 -14.23
CA ALA A 155 26.88 7.88 -15.63
C ALA A 155 27.69 8.96 -16.40
N GLU A 156 27.69 8.87 -17.75
CA GLU A 156 28.40 9.83 -18.60
C GLU A 156 27.97 11.29 -18.38
N ASP A 157 26.69 11.50 -18.00
CA ASP A 157 26.14 12.82 -17.66
C ASP A 157 26.51 13.30 -16.24
N GLY A 158 27.34 12.55 -15.53
CA GLY A 158 27.78 12.83 -14.16
C GLY A 158 26.77 12.45 -13.07
N SER A 159 25.57 11.98 -13.41
CA SER A 159 24.57 11.53 -12.43
C SER A 159 24.99 10.21 -11.74
N LEU A 160 24.54 10.01 -10.51
CA LEU A 160 24.74 8.76 -9.78
C LEU A 160 23.74 7.70 -10.27
N CYS A 161 24.23 6.49 -10.48
CA CYS A 161 23.41 5.35 -10.88
C CYS A 161 23.73 4.14 -10.01
N VAL A 162 22.71 3.38 -9.57
CA VAL A 162 22.98 2.12 -8.86
C VAL A 162 23.44 1.05 -9.85
N ALA A 163 24.48 0.30 -9.47
CA ALA A 163 25.04 -0.82 -10.23
C ALA A 163 24.92 -2.17 -9.50
N GLY A 164 24.43 -2.16 -8.26
CA GLY A 164 24.24 -3.38 -7.46
C GLY A 164 24.27 -3.13 -5.97
N VAL A 165 24.53 -4.20 -5.23
CA VAL A 165 24.62 -4.19 -3.76
C VAL A 165 25.83 -4.98 -3.28
N ARG A 166 26.33 -4.62 -2.07
CA ARG A 166 27.36 -5.36 -1.35
C ARG A 166 26.75 -5.96 -0.08
N LEU A 167 27.00 -7.25 0.14
CA LEU A 167 26.55 -7.97 1.32
C LEU A 167 27.54 -7.83 2.49
N GLU A 168 27.08 -8.09 3.73
CA GLU A 168 27.90 -8.09 4.95
C GLU A 168 29.11 -9.04 4.85
N ASP A 169 28.97 -10.17 4.15
CA ASP A 169 30.05 -11.13 3.93
C ASP A 169 31.04 -10.76 2.79
N GLY A 170 30.90 -9.58 2.22
CA GLY A 170 31.76 -9.02 1.17
C GLY A 170 31.40 -9.43 -0.26
N ARG A 171 30.40 -10.29 -0.48
CA ARG A 171 29.92 -10.61 -1.84
C ARG A 171 29.31 -9.36 -2.49
N MET A 172 29.60 -9.15 -3.77
CA MET A 172 28.99 -8.12 -4.61
C MET A 172 28.05 -8.75 -5.62
N LEU A 173 26.84 -8.20 -5.72
CA LEU A 173 25.82 -8.61 -6.67
C LEU A 173 25.49 -7.41 -7.56
N LEU A 174 25.74 -7.54 -8.85
CA LEU A 174 25.53 -6.47 -9.82
C LEU A 174 24.13 -6.55 -10.43
N SER A 175 23.52 -5.39 -10.69
CA SER A 175 22.23 -5.29 -11.36
C SER A 175 22.05 -3.95 -12.05
N LYS A 176 21.11 -3.91 -13.01
CA LYS A 176 20.76 -2.69 -13.72
C LYS A 176 19.83 -1.78 -12.90
N SER A 177 19.07 -2.33 -11.95
CA SER A 177 18.23 -1.56 -11.01
C SER A 177 18.07 -2.30 -9.69
N VAL A 178 17.85 -1.52 -8.60
CA VAL A 178 17.73 -2.04 -7.24
C VAL A 178 16.47 -1.47 -6.59
N VAL A 179 15.71 -2.33 -5.92
CA VAL A 179 14.54 -1.95 -5.10
C VAL A 179 14.85 -2.23 -3.63
N ILE A 180 14.80 -1.20 -2.79
CA ILE A 180 15.02 -1.32 -1.34
C ILE A 180 13.68 -1.39 -0.62
N THR A 181 13.49 -2.45 0.19
CA THR A 181 12.26 -2.72 0.93
C THR A 181 12.54 -3.18 2.36
N THR A 182 13.41 -2.47 3.06
CA THR A 182 13.99 -2.86 4.36
C THR A 182 13.02 -2.91 5.54
N GLY A 183 11.81 -2.40 5.42
CA GLY A 183 10.82 -2.40 6.50
C GLY A 183 11.35 -1.74 7.78
N THR A 184 11.24 -2.43 8.93
CA THR A 184 11.73 -1.95 10.23
C THR A 184 13.21 -2.22 10.48
N PHE A 185 13.94 -2.77 9.51
CA PHE A 185 15.33 -3.17 9.70
C PHE A 185 16.34 -2.04 9.49
N LEU A 186 15.99 -1.00 8.71
CA LEU A 186 16.88 0.13 8.44
C LEU A 186 17.15 0.93 9.74
N GLY A 187 18.35 0.85 10.27
CA GLY A 187 18.70 1.49 11.56
C GLY A 187 17.78 1.09 12.72
N GLY A 188 17.19 -0.13 12.66
CA GLY A 188 16.17 -0.61 13.56
C GLY A 188 16.65 -0.74 15.02
N GLN A 189 15.79 -0.34 15.97
CA GLN A 189 16.02 -0.45 17.42
C GLN A 189 14.74 -0.91 18.12
N ILE A 190 14.84 -1.95 18.94
CA ILE A 190 13.73 -2.47 19.74
C ILE A 190 13.73 -1.83 21.12
N PHE A 191 12.52 -1.50 21.60
CA PHE A 191 12.23 -0.98 22.93
C PHE A 191 11.33 -1.92 23.70
N ARG A 192 11.70 -2.25 24.93
CA ARG A 192 10.86 -2.99 25.87
C ARG A 192 11.19 -2.54 27.30
N GLY A 193 10.29 -1.78 27.93
CA GLY A 193 10.51 -1.08 29.18
C GLY A 193 11.66 -0.09 29.03
N MET A 194 12.69 -0.22 29.88
CA MET A 194 13.89 0.60 29.84
C MET A 194 15.00 0.02 28.93
N LYS A 195 14.78 -1.15 28.34
CA LYS A 195 15.76 -1.81 27.47
C LYS A 195 15.63 -1.32 26.04
N LYS A 196 16.77 -0.97 25.44
CA LYS A 196 16.90 -0.57 24.04
C LYS A 196 18.08 -1.34 23.43
N TYR A 197 17.88 -1.95 22.25
CA TYR A 197 18.93 -2.67 21.54
C TYR A 197 18.70 -2.67 20.03
N PRO A 198 19.78 -2.74 19.21
CA PRO A 198 19.65 -2.74 17.76
C PRO A 198 19.04 -4.05 17.25
N ALA A 199 17.91 -3.97 16.59
CA ALA A 199 17.24 -5.07 15.91
C ALA A 199 16.10 -4.54 15.02
N GLY A 200 15.81 -5.21 13.91
CA GLY A 200 14.66 -4.88 13.07
C GLY A 200 13.40 -5.61 13.51
N ARG A 201 13.56 -6.80 14.08
CA ARG A 201 12.54 -7.67 14.69
C ARG A 201 13.21 -8.49 15.81
N ILE A 202 12.44 -9.00 16.77
CA ILE A 202 13.02 -9.84 17.85
C ILE A 202 13.80 -11.01 17.23
N GLY A 203 15.04 -11.18 17.68
CA GLY A 203 15.94 -12.24 17.23
C GLY A 203 16.64 -11.98 15.88
N GLU A 204 16.42 -10.81 15.24
CA GLU A 204 17.03 -10.48 13.95
C GLU A 204 17.77 -9.14 14.00
N LYS A 205 18.98 -9.13 13.41
CA LYS A 205 19.85 -7.92 13.38
C LYS A 205 19.23 -6.79 12.53
N SER A 206 19.52 -5.54 12.88
CA SER A 206 19.21 -4.37 12.08
C SER A 206 20.26 -4.15 10.98
N SER A 207 19.87 -3.46 9.90
CA SER A 207 20.75 -3.03 8.81
C SER A 207 21.23 -1.59 9.11
N THR A 208 22.46 -1.44 9.56
CA THR A 208 23.03 -0.14 9.93
C THR A 208 23.93 0.44 8.84
N GLY A 209 24.65 -0.38 8.10
CA GLY A 209 25.52 0.06 7.01
C GLY A 209 24.74 0.74 5.89
N LEU A 210 23.66 0.11 5.43
CA LEU A 210 22.79 0.69 4.39
C LEU A 210 22.21 2.05 4.83
N SER A 211 21.82 2.21 6.10
CA SER A 211 21.35 3.51 6.63
C SER A 211 22.44 4.58 6.53
N LYS A 212 23.69 4.23 6.85
CA LYS A 212 24.84 5.13 6.72
C LYS A 212 25.08 5.51 5.25
N THR A 213 25.08 4.55 4.34
CA THR A 213 25.25 4.78 2.90
C THR A 213 24.19 5.74 2.36
N LEU A 214 22.90 5.54 2.71
CA LEU A 214 21.83 6.43 2.28
C LEU A 214 22.03 7.87 2.77
N ASN A 215 22.47 8.05 4.03
CA ASN A 215 22.78 9.37 4.57
C ASN A 215 23.95 10.04 3.83
N GLU A 216 25.03 9.29 3.56
CA GLU A 216 26.20 9.77 2.81
C GLU A 216 25.88 10.15 1.35
N LEU A 217 24.91 9.48 0.73
CA LEU A 217 24.39 9.81 -0.60
C LEU A 217 23.49 11.06 -0.61
N GLY A 218 23.16 11.65 0.56
CA GLY A 218 22.35 12.86 0.67
C GLY A 218 20.83 12.58 0.79
N PHE A 219 20.42 11.36 1.12
CA PHE A 219 19.03 11.10 1.47
C PHE A 219 18.71 11.69 2.85
N LYS A 220 17.56 12.38 2.94
CA LYS A 220 17.05 12.94 4.20
C LYS A 220 16.37 11.84 5.00
N LEU A 221 17.05 11.32 5.99
CA LEU A 221 16.53 10.29 6.89
C LEU A 221 15.71 10.92 8.01
N GLY A 222 14.65 10.23 8.41
CA GLY A 222 13.87 10.49 9.61
C GLY A 222 13.66 9.21 10.40
N ARG A 223 13.04 9.33 11.60
CA ARG A 223 12.74 8.17 12.46
C ARG A 223 11.25 8.00 12.60
N LEU A 224 10.76 6.76 12.45
CA LEU A 224 9.38 6.38 12.73
C LEU A 224 9.34 5.22 13.73
N ARG A 225 8.17 5.03 14.34
CA ARG A 225 7.94 4.04 15.38
C ARG A 225 6.73 3.18 15.07
N THR A 226 6.83 1.90 15.38
CA THR A 226 5.72 0.95 15.37
C THR A 226 5.81 0.05 16.60
N GLY A 227 4.74 -0.70 16.90
CA GLY A 227 4.72 -1.59 18.03
C GLY A 227 3.81 -2.78 17.80
N THR A 228 4.04 -3.83 18.57
CA THR A 228 3.23 -5.05 18.56
C THR A 228 2.73 -5.36 19.97
N PRO A 229 1.50 -5.90 20.13
CA PRO A 229 0.99 -6.36 21.42
C PRO A 229 1.64 -7.69 21.85
N PRO A 230 1.48 -8.08 23.11
CA PRO A 230 1.85 -9.42 23.56
C PRO A 230 1.07 -10.50 22.81
N ARG A 231 1.57 -11.74 22.81
CA ARG A 231 0.85 -12.93 22.34
C ARG A 231 0.30 -13.67 23.54
N LEU A 232 -0.98 -13.97 23.49
CA LEU A 232 -1.71 -14.60 24.59
C LEU A 232 -1.92 -16.08 24.31
N LEU A 233 -1.80 -16.93 25.35
CA LEU A 233 -2.05 -18.36 25.25
C LEU A 233 -3.56 -18.62 25.28
N LYS A 234 -4.13 -19.13 24.20
CA LYS A 234 -5.56 -19.33 23.94
C LYS A 234 -6.29 -20.07 25.06
N ARG A 235 -5.72 -21.20 25.57
CA ARG A 235 -6.32 -22.05 26.61
C ARG A 235 -6.48 -21.33 27.95
N THR A 236 -5.86 -20.18 28.18
CA THR A 236 -5.92 -19.40 29.43
C THR A 236 -6.93 -18.25 29.37
N ILE A 237 -7.74 -18.18 28.32
CA ILE A 237 -8.70 -17.09 28.04
C ILE A 237 -10.12 -17.62 28.25
N ASP A 238 -10.93 -16.92 29.03
CA ASP A 238 -12.37 -17.18 29.17
C ASP A 238 -13.17 -16.43 28.09
N PHE A 239 -13.36 -17.08 26.96
CA PHE A 239 -14.05 -16.49 25.81
C PHE A 239 -15.54 -16.16 26.06
N ASN A 240 -16.18 -16.75 27.10
CA ASN A 240 -17.58 -16.48 27.41
C ASN A 240 -17.83 -15.05 27.92
N LYS A 241 -16.78 -14.36 28.37
CA LYS A 241 -16.85 -12.97 28.84
C LYS A 241 -16.74 -11.93 27.73
N PHE A 242 -16.59 -12.35 26.47
CA PHE A 242 -16.43 -11.44 25.34
C PHE A 242 -17.64 -11.43 24.42
N THR A 243 -17.82 -10.33 23.70
CA THR A 243 -18.80 -10.28 22.60
C THR A 243 -18.23 -11.01 21.40
N THR A 244 -18.88 -12.09 20.98
CA THR A 244 -18.49 -12.86 19.79
C THR A 244 -18.92 -12.14 18.52
N MET A 245 -17.98 -11.95 17.61
CA MET A 245 -18.19 -11.39 16.28
C MET A 245 -18.02 -12.52 15.26
N LEU A 246 -19.11 -12.88 14.60
CA LEU A 246 -19.11 -13.96 13.61
C LEU A 246 -18.54 -13.50 12.27
N PRO A 247 -17.94 -14.41 11.49
CA PRO A 247 -17.53 -14.16 10.10
C PRO A 247 -18.71 -13.80 9.20
N ASP A 248 -18.39 -13.20 8.05
CA ASP A 248 -19.39 -12.93 7.02
C ASP A 248 -19.97 -14.24 6.45
N ARG A 249 -21.29 -14.30 6.31
CA ARG A 249 -21.96 -15.47 5.69
C ARG A 249 -21.63 -15.64 4.22
N LYS A 250 -21.35 -14.52 3.54
CA LYS A 250 -20.94 -14.46 2.12
C LYS A 250 -19.62 -13.68 2.04
N PRO A 251 -18.49 -14.34 2.26
CA PRO A 251 -17.20 -13.71 2.23
C PRO A 251 -16.85 -13.22 0.81
N ILE A 252 -16.27 -12.02 0.73
CA ILE A 252 -15.77 -11.45 -0.51
C ILE A 252 -14.26 -11.68 -0.55
N PRO A 253 -13.72 -12.48 -1.49
CA PRO A 253 -12.29 -12.72 -1.62
C PRO A 253 -11.54 -11.46 -2.02
N PHE A 254 -10.25 -11.40 -1.74
CA PHE A 254 -9.38 -10.29 -2.17
C PHE A 254 -9.02 -10.39 -3.65
N SER A 255 -8.81 -11.59 -4.17
CA SER A 255 -8.40 -11.78 -5.56
C SER A 255 -9.59 -11.91 -6.52
N PHE A 256 -9.49 -11.27 -7.69
CA PHE A 256 -10.41 -11.47 -8.81
C PHE A 256 -10.24 -12.84 -9.49
N LEU A 257 -9.19 -13.60 -9.13
CA LEU A 257 -9.00 -14.98 -9.58
C LEU A 257 -9.65 -16.01 -8.66
N THR A 258 -10.09 -15.61 -7.47
CA THR A 258 -10.71 -16.48 -6.48
C THR A 258 -12.23 -16.47 -6.66
N ASP A 259 -12.80 -17.59 -7.09
CA ASP A 259 -14.26 -17.74 -7.22
C ASP A 259 -14.92 -18.04 -5.87
N ARG A 260 -14.24 -18.83 -5.02
CA ARG A 260 -14.71 -19.22 -3.70
C ARG A 260 -13.53 -19.25 -2.72
N VAL A 261 -13.77 -18.73 -1.52
CA VAL A 261 -12.78 -18.83 -0.41
C VAL A 261 -12.56 -20.30 -0.02
N TRP A 262 -11.34 -20.62 0.42
CA TRP A 262 -10.92 -22.00 0.68
C TRP A 262 -11.59 -22.63 1.91
N LEU A 263 -11.90 -21.81 2.93
CA LEU A 263 -12.54 -22.26 4.17
C LEU A 263 -14.01 -21.87 4.14
N ASP A 264 -14.89 -22.87 4.34
CA ASP A 264 -16.33 -22.61 4.37
C ASP A 264 -16.69 -21.58 5.46
N PRO A 265 -17.62 -20.65 5.21
CA PRO A 265 -18.02 -19.66 6.22
C PRO A 265 -18.45 -20.22 7.57
N SER A 266 -19.00 -21.44 7.60
CA SER A 266 -19.38 -22.14 8.85
C SER A 266 -18.20 -22.69 9.64
N GLU A 267 -17.03 -22.84 9.01
CA GLU A 267 -15.79 -23.33 9.62
C GLU A 267 -14.84 -22.20 10.00
N GLN A 268 -15.15 -20.95 9.57
CA GLN A 268 -14.33 -19.79 9.88
C GLN A 268 -14.40 -19.42 11.36
N LEU A 269 -13.27 -18.96 11.92
CA LEU A 269 -13.14 -18.63 13.33
C LEU A 269 -13.77 -17.28 13.66
N PRO A 270 -14.44 -17.13 14.82
CA PRO A 270 -14.94 -15.83 15.27
C PRO A 270 -13.82 -14.95 15.79
N THR A 271 -14.08 -13.65 15.83
CA THR A 271 -13.29 -12.64 16.56
C THR A 271 -14.03 -12.28 17.85
N TYR A 272 -13.29 -11.91 18.89
CA TYR A 272 -13.90 -11.54 20.16
C TYR A 272 -13.61 -10.06 20.49
N LEU A 273 -14.65 -9.34 20.89
CA LEU A 273 -14.56 -7.92 21.25
C LEU A 273 -14.58 -7.73 22.75
N SER A 274 -13.65 -6.94 23.25
CA SER A 274 -13.58 -6.43 24.62
C SER A 274 -13.20 -4.95 24.65
N TYR A 275 -13.03 -4.42 25.86
CA TYR A 275 -12.65 -3.03 26.09
C TYR A 275 -11.62 -2.92 27.22
N THR A 276 -10.79 -1.88 27.17
CA THR A 276 -10.01 -1.45 28.34
C THR A 276 -10.95 -0.92 29.42
N ASN A 277 -10.45 -0.84 30.64
CA ASN A 277 -11.18 -0.32 31.81
C ASN A 277 -10.29 0.64 32.63
N ASP A 278 -10.86 1.22 33.69
CA ASP A 278 -10.15 2.17 34.55
C ASP A 278 -8.91 1.55 35.23
N ARG A 279 -8.96 0.25 35.57
CA ARG A 279 -7.80 -0.44 36.14
C ARG A 279 -6.64 -0.56 35.17
N VAL A 280 -6.94 -0.80 33.88
CA VAL A 280 -5.93 -0.78 32.81
C VAL A 280 -5.32 0.62 32.69
N ALA A 281 -6.16 1.67 32.69
CA ALA A 281 -5.69 3.06 32.63
C ALA A 281 -4.78 3.41 33.81
N GLN A 282 -5.17 3.03 35.04
CA GLN A 282 -4.37 3.23 36.26
C GLN A 282 -3.01 2.54 36.15
N LEU A 283 -2.98 1.24 35.77
CA LEU A 283 -1.73 0.49 35.61
C LEU A 283 -0.77 1.13 34.60
N VAL A 284 -1.32 1.65 33.50
CA VAL A 284 -0.54 2.34 32.48
C VAL A 284 0.04 3.64 33.06
N HIS A 285 -0.74 4.46 33.78
CA HIS A 285 -0.28 5.69 34.43
C HIS A 285 0.78 5.44 35.47
N ASP A 286 0.61 4.43 36.32
CA ASP A 286 1.55 4.09 37.38
C ASP A 286 2.94 3.69 36.84
N ASN A 287 3.00 3.18 35.60
CA ASN A 287 4.20 2.66 34.97
C ASN A 287 4.83 3.56 33.89
N PHE A 288 4.31 4.76 33.63
CA PHE A 288 4.87 5.66 32.62
C PHE A 288 6.36 5.98 32.84
N HIS A 289 6.77 6.18 34.08
CA HIS A 289 8.13 6.52 34.43
C HIS A 289 9.15 5.38 34.14
N ASN A 290 8.69 4.14 34.01
CA ASN A 290 9.48 2.94 33.72
C ASN A 290 9.48 2.56 32.23
N ASN A 291 9.17 3.49 31.33
CA ASN A 291 9.09 3.22 29.90
C ASN A 291 9.88 4.26 29.10
N GLU A 292 11.03 3.85 28.56
CA GLU A 292 11.91 4.71 27.76
C GLU A 292 11.26 5.19 26.46
N TYR A 293 10.42 4.33 25.86
CA TYR A 293 9.72 4.66 24.64
C TYR A 293 8.76 5.85 24.81
N ILE A 294 8.06 5.92 25.94
CA ILE A 294 7.15 7.02 26.28
C ILE A 294 7.94 8.29 26.65
N ARG A 295 8.98 8.16 27.45
CA ARG A 295 9.81 9.30 27.87
C ARG A 295 10.43 10.05 26.70
N SER A 296 10.87 9.32 25.67
CA SER A 296 11.42 9.89 24.46
C SER A 296 10.33 10.42 23.48
N GLU A 297 9.06 10.13 23.73
CA GLU A 297 7.94 10.47 22.87
C GLU A 297 7.50 11.93 22.99
N ALA A 298 7.70 12.56 24.13
CA ALA A 298 7.38 13.98 24.36
C ALA A 298 8.10 14.91 23.35
N ASN A 299 9.21 14.45 22.75
CA ASN A 299 10.05 15.20 21.82
C ASN A 299 10.36 14.44 20.51
N GLY A 300 9.71 13.30 20.23
CA GLY A 300 10.08 12.40 19.14
C GLY A 300 9.02 12.22 18.04
N PRO A 301 9.36 11.46 16.98
CA PRO A 301 8.48 11.24 15.84
C PRO A 301 7.19 10.51 16.23
N ARG A 302 6.10 10.80 15.53
CA ARG A 302 4.78 10.18 15.72
C ARG A 302 4.81 8.70 15.34
N TYR A 303 3.87 7.89 15.85
CA TYR A 303 3.96 6.42 15.91
C TYR A 303 2.61 5.73 15.65
N CYS A 304 2.69 4.41 15.52
CA CYS A 304 1.51 3.55 15.57
C CYS A 304 0.85 3.68 16.95
N PRO A 305 -0.48 3.96 17.06
CA PRO A 305 -1.12 4.23 18.34
C PRO A 305 -0.96 3.03 19.29
N SER A 306 -0.06 3.17 20.26
CA SER A 306 0.11 2.23 21.35
C SER A 306 -1.00 2.40 22.41
N LEU A 307 -1.13 1.45 23.32
CA LEU A 307 -2.06 1.54 24.44
C LEU A 307 -1.77 2.79 25.27
N GLU A 308 -0.50 3.03 25.56
CA GLU A 308 -0.01 4.18 26.32
C GLU A 308 -0.47 5.50 25.69
N ALA A 309 -0.29 5.61 24.40
CA ALA A 309 -0.68 6.81 23.67
C ALA A 309 -2.18 7.06 23.65
N LYS A 310 -2.97 5.99 23.54
CA LYS A 310 -4.44 6.09 23.59
C LYS A 310 -4.90 6.58 24.95
N ILE A 311 -4.35 6.03 26.02
CA ILE A 311 -4.72 6.40 27.39
C ILE A 311 -4.28 7.82 27.70
N LEU A 312 -3.08 8.26 27.27
CA LEU A 312 -2.62 9.65 27.44
C LEU A 312 -3.49 10.66 26.70
N LYS A 313 -3.88 10.33 25.45
CA LYS A 313 -4.66 11.28 24.61
C LYS A 313 -6.15 11.27 24.92
N PHE A 314 -6.69 10.16 25.40
CA PHE A 314 -8.12 9.91 25.58
C PHE A 314 -8.39 9.30 26.95
N ALA A 315 -8.02 10.01 28.03
CA ALA A 315 -7.99 9.52 29.41
C ALA A 315 -9.31 8.94 29.93
N ASN A 316 -10.45 9.39 29.40
CA ASN A 316 -11.80 8.98 29.86
C ASN A 316 -12.50 8.01 28.89
N MET A 317 -11.75 7.34 28.01
CA MET A 317 -12.33 6.43 27.03
C MET A 317 -11.87 4.98 27.26
N HIS A 318 -12.81 4.06 27.23
CA HIS A 318 -12.51 2.64 27.11
C HIS A 318 -12.23 2.29 25.65
N HIS A 319 -11.06 1.71 25.39
CA HIS A 319 -10.59 1.40 24.04
C HIS A 319 -10.97 -0.02 23.64
N ARG A 320 -11.42 -0.21 22.40
CA ARG A 320 -11.75 -1.53 21.84
C ARG A 320 -10.51 -2.41 21.74
N ILE A 321 -10.71 -3.67 22.08
CA ILE A 321 -9.73 -4.75 21.98
C ILE A 321 -10.37 -5.86 21.17
N PHE A 322 -9.70 -6.31 20.10
CA PHE A 322 -10.14 -7.46 19.34
C PHE A 322 -9.17 -8.61 19.60
N LEU A 323 -9.69 -9.75 20.04
CA LEU A 323 -8.92 -10.98 20.18
C LEU A 323 -9.03 -11.75 18.89
N GLU A 324 -7.92 -11.83 18.15
CA GLU A 324 -7.83 -12.43 16.82
C GLU A 324 -6.98 -13.69 16.89
N HIS A 325 -7.41 -14.77 16.24
CA HIS A 325 -6.62 -16.01 16.13
C HIS A 325 -5.41 -15.77 15.21
N GLU A 326 -4.25 -16.33 15.55
CA GLU A 326 -3.06 -16.28 14.68
C GLU A 326 -3.00 -17.43 13.65
N GLY A 327 -3.91 -18.40 13.73
CA GLY A 327 -4.04 -19.53 12.82
C GLY A 327 -5.09 -20.52 13.29
N LEU A 328 -5.48 -21.47 12.43
CA LEU A 328 -6.47 -22.50 12.75
C LEU A 328 -6.02 -23.38 13.90
N GLU A 329 -4.78 -23.84 13.84
CA GLU A 329 -4.17 -24.71 14.85
C GLU A 329 -3.32 -23.95 15.86
N SER A 330 -3.28 -22.61 15.76
CA SER A 330 -2.45 -21.80 16.65
C SER A 330 -3.05 -21.68 18.03
N GLU A 331 -2.23 -21.93 19.05
CA GLU A 331 -2.57 -21.66 20.45
C GLU A 331 -2.38 -20.19 20.85
N LEU A 332 -2.08 -19.31 19.87
CA LEU A 332 -1.81 -17.90 20.12
C LEU A 332 -3.00 -17.03 19.72
N ILE A 333 -3.30 -16.07 20.58
CA ILE A 333 -4.27 -15.01 20.34
C ILE A 333 -3.53 -13.65 20.26
N TYR A 334 -3.87 -12.87 19.26
CA TYR A 334 -3.39 -11.52 19.04
C TYR A 334 -4.40 -10.50 19.59
N PRO A 335 -4.10 -9.77 20.67
CA PRO A 335 -4.99 -8.75 21.23
C PRO A 335 -4.81 -7.43 20.47
N GLN A 336 -5.52 -7.28 19.35
CA GLN A 336 -5.44 -6.07 18.54
C GLN A 336 -5.92 -4.83 19.32
N GLY A 337 -5.15 -3.77 19.27
CA GLY A 337 -5.39 -2.54 20.02
C GLY A 337 -4.59 -2.44 21.32
N MET A 338 -3.86 -3.48 21.70
CA MET A 338 -3.05 -3.59 22.92
C MET A 338 -1.54 -3.54 22.65
N SER A 339 -1.09 -2.91 21.56
CA SER A 339 0.34 -2.66 21.35
C SER A 339 0.90 -1.86 22.51
N MET A 340 1.96 -2.36 23.16
CA MET A 340 2.56 -1.74 24.34
C MET A 340 4.03 -2.08 24.47
N THR A 341 4.78 -1.25 25.18
CA THR A 341 6.23 -1.34 25.28
C THR A 341 6.74 -1.51 26.72
N PHE A 342 5.87 -1.74 27.68
CA PHE A 342 6.24 -1.99 29.08
C PHE A 342 7.08 -3.26 29.29
N GLN A 343 7.65 -3.43 30.47
CA GLN A 343 8.27 -4.70 30.88
C GLN A 343 7.24 -5.84 30.89
N PRO A 344 7.65 -7.10 30.64
CA PRO A 344 6.72 -8.23 30.53
C PRO A 344 5.78 -8.40 31.73
N GLU A 345 6.27 -8.14 32.94
CA GLU A 345 5.50 -8.24 34.19
C GLU A 345 4.36 -7.22 34.24
N VAL A 346 4.63 -5.99 33.77
CA VAL A 346 3.61 -4.92 33.67
C VAL A 346 2.59 -5.25 32.58
N GLN A 347 3.06 -5.76 31.44
CA GLN A 347 2.17 -6.20 30.37
C GLN A 347 1.19 -7.27 30.86
N LEU A 348 1.68 -8.24 31.63
CA LEU A 348 0.85 -9.30 32.22
C LEU A 348 -0.19 -8.74 33.19
N GLN A 349 0.19 -7.79 34.06
CA GLN A 349 -0.75 -7.13 34.97
C GLN A 349 -1.84 -6.36 34.20
N ILE A 350 -1.47 -5.64 33.15
CA ILE A 350 -2.40 -4.90 32.28
C ILE A 350 -3.38 -5.86 31.61
N MET A 351 -2.89 -6.97 31.02
CA MET A 351 -3.75 -7.95 30.37
C MET A 351 -4.70 -8.62 31.36
N ARG A 352 -4.24 -8.98 32.54
CA ARG A 352 -5.05 -9.61 33.60
C ARG A 352 -6.09 -8.67 34.23
N ALA A 353 -5.96 -7.36 34.04
CA ALA A 353 -6.97 -6.40 34.47
C ALA A 353 -8.21 -6.35 33.56
N ILE A 354 -8.20 -7.05 32.43
CA ILE A 354 -9.31 -7.13 31.47
C ILE A 354 -10.19 -8.33 31.80
N PRO A 355 -11.52 -8.17 31.97
CA PRO A 355 -12.44 -9.27 32.22
C PRO A 355 -12.35 -10.35 31.14
N GLY A 356 -12.17 -11.61 31.55
CA GLY A 356 -11.94 -12.77 30.68
C GLY A 356 -10.46 -13.10 30.44
N LEU A 357 -9.53 -12.23 30.88
CA LEU A 357 -8.09 -12.41 30.79
C LEU A 357 -7.42 -12.55 32.18
N GLU A 358 -8.16 -12.74 33.26
CA GLU A 358 -7.65 -12.77 34.64
C GLU A 358 -6.56 -13.82 34.85
N ASN A 359 -6.64 -14.94 34.13
CA ASN A 359 -5.69 -16.06 34.21
C ASN A 359 -4.78 -16.16 33.00
N VAL A 360 -4.76 -15.11 32.13
CA VAL A 360 -4.03 -15.17 30.86
C VAL A 360 -2.52 -15.33 31.09
N GLU A 361 -1.91 -16.11 30.21
CA GLU A 361 -0.47 -16.25 30.06
C GLU A 361 0.00 -15.56 28.79
N ILE A 362 1.13 -14.84 28.91
CA ILE A 362 1.79 -14.20 27.77
C ILE A 362 2.96 -15.10 27.35
N THR A 363 2.92 -15.55 26.10
CA THR A 363 4.02 -16.35 25.50
C THR A 363 5.12 -15.46 24.93
N GLU A 364 4.76 -14.33 24.36
CA GLU A 364 5.67 -13.33 23.81
C GLU A 364 5.22 -11.95 24.28
N ALA A 365 6.12 -11.21 24.90
CA ALA A 365 5.84 -9.84 25.32
C ALA A 365 5.81 -8.89 24.12
N GLY A 366 4.93 -7.89 24.15
CA GLY A 366 4.89 -6.78 23.21
C GLY A 366 6.18 -5.94 23.26
N TYR A 367 6.47 -5.24 22.18
CA TYR A 367 7.63 -4.37 22.06
C TYR A 367 7.37 -3.26 21.03
N GLY A 368 8.15 -2.19 21.13
CA GLY A 368 8.22 -1.14 20.12
C GLY A 368 9.45 -1.29 19.24
N VAL A 369 9.34 -0.83 17.99
CA VAL A 369 10.48 -0.72 17.07
C VAL A 369 10.56 0.71 16.57
N GLU A 370 11.76 1.28 16.58
CA GLU A 370 12.09 2.54 15.94
C GLU A 370 13.04 2.26 14.79
N TYR A 371 12.82 2.89 13.65
CA TYR A 371 13.57 2.61 12.41
C TYR A 371 13.70 3.85 11.56
N ASP A 372 14.70 3.87 10.67
CA ASP A 372 14.91 4.94 9.71
C ASP A 372 13.94 4.83 8.55
N PHE A 373 13.51 5.98 8.04
CA PHE A 373 12.82 6.12 6.77
C PHE A 373 13.42 7.26 5.97
N VAL A 374 13.28 7.22 4.65
CA VAL A 374 13.70 8.29 3.75
C VAL A 374 12.53 9.24 3.53
N ASN A 375 12.78 10.55 3.51
CA ASN A 375 11.75 11.51 3.11
C ASN A 375 11.24 11.19 1.70
N PRO A 376 9.97 10.74 1.54
CA PRO A 376 9.47 10.25 0.26
C PRO A 376 9.32 11.34 -0.82
N GLN A 377 9.45 12.62 -0.48
CA GLN A 377 9.57 13.71 -1.45
C GLN A 377 10.85 13.62 -2.30
N GLN A 378 11.83 12.82 -1.88
CA GLN A 378 13.03 12.52 -2.68
C GLN A 378 12.81 11.40 -3.72
N LEU A 379 11.56 10.98 -3.93
CA LEU A 379 11.16 10.02 -4.95
C LEU A 379 10.38 10.70 -6.08
N HIS A 380 10.51 10.12 -7.28
CA HIS A 380 9.59 10.33 -8.38
C HIS A 380 8.27 9.53 -8.16
N PRO A 381 7.18 9.84 -8.87
CA PRO A 381 5.95 9.03 -8.84
C PRO A 381 6.15 7.58 -9.30
N SER A 382 7.25 7.27 -9.97
CA SER A 382 7.69 5.90 -10.31
C SER A 382 8.25 5.13 -9.12
N LEU A 383 8.42 5.77 -7.96
CA LEU A 383 9.17 5.31 -6.77
C LEU A 383 10.69 5.22 -6.98
N GLU A 384 11.22 5.65 -8.11
CA GLU A 384 12.64 5.87 -8.33
C GLU A 384 13.13 7.07 -7.52
N THR A 385 14.35 7.00 -6.99
CA THR A 385 14.94 8.11 -6.24
C THR A 385 15.43 9.23 -7.15
N LYS A 386 15.27 10.49 -6.71
CA LYS A 386 15.80 11.68 -7.42
C LYS A 386 17.33 11.81 -7.30
N VAL A 387 17.92 11.15 -6.31
CA VAL A 387 19.35 11.26 -5.98
C VAL A 387 20.20 10.26 -6.76
N VAL A 388 19.71 9.03 -6.91
CA VAL A 388 20.42 7.92 -7.56
C VAL A 388 19.49 7.28 -8.59
N LYS A 389 19.88 7.30 -9.86
CA LYS A 389 19.10 6.69 -10.94
C LYS A 389 19.00 5.17 -10.76
N ARG A 390 17.88 4.57 -11.17
CA ARG A 390 17.58 3.13 -11.13
C ARG A 390 17.55 2.53 -9.72
N LEU A 391 17.57 3.37 -8.67
CA LEU A 391 17.35 2.98 -7.29
C LEU A 391 15.92 3.34 -6.90
N LEU A 392 15.13 2.35 -6.47
CA LEU A 392 13.72 2.52 -6.08
C LEU A 392 13.52 2.13 -4.62
N PHE A 393 12.57 2.78 -3.96
CA PHE A 393 12.18 2.47 -2.59
C PHE A 393 10.70 2.09 -2.52
N ALA A 394 10.38 1.07 -1.69
CA ALA A 394 8.99 0.66 -1.47
C ALA A 394 8.74 0.18 -0.03
N GLY A 395 7.56 0.51 0.49
CA GLY A 395 7.11 0.11 1.81
C GLY A 395 7.50 1.11 2.91
N GLN A 396 7.84 0.59 4.09
CA GLN A 396 8.09 1.42 5.29
C GLN A 396 9.26 2.39 5.15
N ILE A 397 10.23 2.10 4.30
CA ILE A 397 11.33 3.03 3.99
C ILE A 397 10.83 4.38 3.47
N ASN A 398 9.63 4.42 2.87
CA ASN A 398 8.97 5.63 2.38
C ASN A 398 8.02 6.27 3.42
N GLY A 399 8.10 5.85 4.69
CA GLY A 399 7.29 6.42 5.77
C GLY A 399 5.87 5.86 5.90
N THR A 400 5.53 4.75 5.24
CA THR A 400 4.23 4.09 5.38
C THR A 400 4.21 3.06 6.50
N THR A 401 3.00 2.68 6.97
CA THR A 401 2.80 1.59 7.93
C THR A 401 1.61 0.74 7.53
N GLY A 402 1.85 -0.52 7.15
CA GLY A 402 0.84 -1.52 6.81
C GLY A 402 1.31 -2.44 5.70
N TYR A 403 0.81 -3.67 5.72
CA TYR A 403 1.15 -4.69 4.72
C TYR A 403 0.65 -4.29 3.34
N GLU A 404 -0.52 -3.67 3.28
CA GLU A 404 -1.21 -3.26 2.07
C GLU A 404 -0.50 -2.09 1.38
N GLU A 405 -0.08 -1.10 2.18
CA GLU A 405 0.72 0.03 1.69
C GLU A 405 2.09 -0.44 1.17
N ALA A 406 2.68 -1.43 1.85
CA ALA A 406 3.93 -2.03 1.42
C ALA A 406 3.77 -2.83 0.12
N ALA A 407 2.73 -3.66 0.01
CA ALA A 407 2.41 -4.43 -1.19
C ALA A 407 2.13 -3.51 -2.39
N ALA A 408 1.34 -2.44 -2.19
CA ALA A 408 1.00 -1.46 -3.21
C ALA A 408 2.22 -0.75 -3.80
N GLN A 409 3.15 -0.31 -2.95
CA GLN A 409 4.41 0.27 -3.41
C GLN A 409 5.31 -0.77 -4.05
N GLY A 410 5.35 -2.00 -3.49
CA GLY A 410 6.15 -3.09 -3.99
C GLY A 410 5.84 -3.45 -5.42
N VAL A 411 4.56 -3.68 -5.75
CA VAL A 411 4.16 -4.06 -7.11
C VAL A 411 4.53 -2.97 -8.13
N VAL A 412 4.31 -1.69 -7.82
CA VAL A 412 4.69 -0.57 -8.70
C VAL A 412 6.21 -0.48 -8.85
N ALA A 413 6.95 -0.54 -7.73
CA ALA A 413 8.42 -0.45 -7.77
C ALA A 413 9.04 -1.62 -8.56
N GLY A 414 8.51 -2.84 -8.44
CA GLY A 414 8.98 -4.00 -9.19
C GLY A 414 8.76 -3.86 -10.70
N ILE A 415 7.57 -3.42 -11.12
CA ILE A 415 7.26 -3.14 -12.53
C ILE A 415 8.22 -2.06 -13.06
N ASN A 416 8.41 -0.99 -12.31
CA ASN A 416 9.23 0.15 -12.75
C ASN A 416 10.73 -0.16 -12.72
N ALA A 417 11.22 -0.92 -11.75
CA ALA A 417 12.60 -1.41 -11.76
C ALA A 417 12.89 -2.24 -13.01
N SER A 418 11.95 -3.09 -13.41
CA SER A 418 12.06 -3.85 -14.66
C SER A 418 12.01 -2.93 -15.89
N ALA A 419 11.14 -1.92 -15.93
CA ALA A 419 11.06 -0.96 -17.01
C ALA A 419 12.39 -0.19 -17.16
N LEU A 420 12.91 0.34 -16.06
CA LEU A 420 14.18 1.08 -16.01
C LEU A 420 15.37 0.21 -16.43
N SER A 421 15.41 -1.08 -16.02
CA SER A 421 16.48 -2.00 -16.42
C SER A 421 16.54 -2.25 -17.93
N ARG A 422 15.43 -2.00 -18.64
CA ARG A 422 15.28 -2.17 -20.11
C ARG A 422 15.21 -0.85 -20.87
N GLY A 423 15.36 0.30 -20.19
CA GLY A 423 15.21 1.63 -20.81
C GLY A 423 13.81 1.91 -21.33
N LYS A 424 12.76 1.33 -20.69
CA LYS A 424 11.36 1.53 -21.02
C LYS A 424 10.72 2.57 -20.08
N GLU A 425 9.58 3.12 -20.51
CA GLU A 425 8.78 4.03 -19.69
C GLU A 425 8.23 3.33 -18.45
N CYS A 426 8.19 4.06 -17.33
CA CYS A 426 7.64 3.59 -16.07
C CYS A 426 6.11 3.57 -16.09
N LEU A 427 5.52 2.60 -15.38
CA LEU A 427 4.10 2.59 -15.05
C LEU A 427 3.84 3.67 -13.99
N LEU A 428 3.04 4.66 -14.32
CA LEU A 428 2.57 5.68 -13.39
C LEU A 428 1.07 5.51 -13.17
N ILE A 429 0.63 5.50 -11.93
CA ILE A 429 -0.78 5.44 -11.54
C ILE A 429 -1.10 6.77 -10.86
N ASP A 430 -2.03 7.54 -11.44
CA ASP A 430 -2.43 8.83 -10.87
C ASP A 430 -3.57 8.69 -9.84
N ARG A 431 -3.88 9.79 -9.13
CA ARG A 431 -4.91 9.86 -8.10
C ARG A 431 -6.32 9.57 -8.61
N THR A 432 -6.56 9.69 -9.91
CA THR A 432 -7.86 9.41 -10.54
C THR A 432 -8.01 7.94 -10.93
N GLU A 433 -6.91 7.19 -10.94
CA GLU A 433 -6.86 5.80 -11.40
C GLU A 433 -6.88 4.79 -10.27
N GLY A 434 -6.33 5.16 -9.08
CA GLY A 434 -6.25 4.21 -7.97
C GLY A 434 -5.89 4.82 -6.62
N TYR A 435 -6.20 4.09 -5.55
CA TYR A 435 -5.69 4.37 -4.20
C TYR A 435 -4.17 4.27 -4.14
N ILE A 436 -3.57 3.40 -4.97
CA ILE A 436 -2.11 3.35 -5.16
C ILE A 436 -1.60 4.68 -5.68
N GLY A 437 -2.30 5.29 -6.63
CA GLY A 437 -1.98 6.62 -7.13
C GLY A 437 -2.12 7.70 -6.05
N VAL A 438 -3.18 7.65 -5.24
CA VAL A 438 -3.36 8.54 -4.09
C VAL A 438 -2.21 8.38 -3.09
N LEU A 439 -1.83 7.13 -2.76
CA LEU A 439 -0.73 6.81 -1.84
C LEU A 439 0.59 7.40 -2.32
N ILE A 440 0.97 7.11 -3.57
CA ILE A 440 2.26 7.53 -4.13
C ILE A 440 2.31 9.05 -4.26
N ASP A 441 1.24 9.67 -4.71
CA ASP A 441 1.18 11.11 -4.87
C ASP A 441 1.22 11.85 -3.52
N ASP A 442 0.49 11.39 -2.49
CA ASP A 442 0.58 11.95 -1.14
C ASP A 442 2.01 11.87 -0.60
N LEU A 443 2.68 10.73 -0.77
CA LEU A 443 4.05 10.54 -0.30
C LEU A 443 5.04 11.44 -1.03
N THR A 444 5.02 11.43 -2.36
CA THR A 444 6.03 12.12 -3.17
C THR A 444 5.82 13.64 -3.26
N SER A 445 4.58 14.10 -3.07
CA SER A 445 4.25 15.53 -3.10
C SER A 445 4.21 16.15 -1.71
N LEU A 446 3.47 15.56 -0.75
CA LEU A 446 3.27 16.12 0.58
C LEU A 446 4.31 15.62 1.59
N GLY A 447 4.92 14.46 1.34
CA GLY A 447 5.77 13.80 2.31
C GLY A 447 4.98 13.28 3.53
N THR A 448 5.69 12.89 4.56
CA THR A 448 5.05 12.49 5.82
C THR A 448 5.94 12.78 7.02
N SER A 449 5.34 13.26 8.11
CA SER A 449 5.98 13.46 9.42
C SER A 449 5.56 12.41 10.44
N GLU A 450 4.60 11.54 10.06
CA GLU A 450 4.09 10.45 10.88
C GLU A 450 3.83 9.22 9.99
N PRO A 451 3.71 8.00 10.54
CA PRO A 451 3.45 6.82 9.73
C PRO A 451 2.21 6.99 8.86
N TYR A 452 2.42 7.08 7.54
CA TYR A 452 1.33 7.24 6.59
C TYR A 452 0.45 6.00 6.57
N ARG A 453 -0.87 6.21 6.60
CA ARG A 453 -1.89 5.17 6.46
C ARG A 453 -2.94 5.57 5.45
N MET A 454 -3.35 4.61 4.64
CA MET A 454 -4.44 4.80 3.70
C MET A 454 -5.79 4.79 4.39
N PHE A 455 -6.60 5.80 4.10
CA PHE A 455 -8.01 5.91 4.46
C PHE A 455 -8.83 6.35 3.25
N THR A 456 -10.10 5.98 3.20
CA THR A 456 -10.99 6.38 2.10
C THR A 456 -11.21 7.90 2.03
N SER A 457 -10.99 8.63 3.14
CA SER A 457 -11.06 10.10 3.16
C SER A 457 -9.94 10.79 2.38
N ARG A 458 -8.83 10.08 2.09
CA ARG A 458 -7.72 10.63 1.30
C ARG A 458 -8.03 10.67 -0.19
N ALA A 459 -8.96 9.83 -0.66
CA ALA A 459 -9.32 9.72 -2.07
C ALA A 459 -10.53 10.63 -2.37
N GLU A 460 -10.29 11.69 -3.11
CA GLU A 460 -11.31 12.63 -3.60
C GLU A 460 -12.27 11.96 -4.60
N PHE A 461 -11.79 10.99 -5.35
CA PHE A 461 -12.57 10.24 -6.36
C PHE A 461 -13.04 8.87 -5.85
N ARG A 462 -13.21 8.67 -4.53
CA ARG A 462 -13.56 7.36 -3.94
C ARG A 462 -14.85 6.73 -4.49
N LEU A 463 -15.79 7.52 -5.03
CA LEU A 463 -16.99 6.96 -5.67
C LEU A 463 -16.66 6.22 -6.98
N HIS A 464 -15.57 6.61 -7.65
CA HIS A 464 -15.01 5.95 -8.82
C HIS A 464 -14.03 4.83 -8.45
N LEU A 465 -13.20 5.06 -7.41
CA LEU A 465 -12.11 4.17 -6.97
C LEU A 465 -12.63 3.10 -5.99
N ARG A 466 -13.39 2.12 -6.46
CA ARG A 466 -13.98 1.09 -5.61
C ARG A 466 -13.18 -0.22 -5.61
N PRO A 467 -13.29 -1.05 -4.55
CA PRO A 467 -12.65 -2.38 -4.54
C PRO A 467 -13.17 -3.30 -5.63
N ASP A 468 -14.48 -3.19 -5.99
CA ASP A 468 -15.14 -4.07 -6.95
C ASP A 468 -14.72 -3.82 -8.41
N ASN A 469 -14.19 -2.63 -8.73
CA ASN A 469 -13.80 -2.25 -10.09
C ASN A 469 -12.29 -2.01 -10.28
N ALA A 470 -11.45 -2.45 -9.35
CA ALA A 470 -10.00 -2.22 -9.42
C ALA A 470 -9.38 -2.83 -10.69
N ASP A 471 -9.83 -4.00 -11.10
CA ASP A 471 -9.39 -4.67 -12.32
C ASP A 471 -9.76 -3.88 -13.59
N MET A 472 -10.98 -3.30 -13.64
CA MET A 472 -11.42 -2.47 -14.76
C MET A 472 -10.55 -1.21 -14.95
N ARG A 473 -9.96 -0.71 -13.86
CA ARG A 473 -9.11 0.50 -13.88
C ARG A 473 -7.64 0.19 -14.18
N LEU A 474 -7.09 -0.92 -13.67
CA LEU A 474 -5.63 -1.12 -13.58
C LEU A 474 -5.11 -2.32 -14.38
N THR A 475 -5.89 -3.41 -14.58
CA THR A 475 -5.38 -4.65 -15.16
C THR A 475 -4.85 -4.46 -16.59
N GLU A 476 -5.58 -3.74 -17.45
CA GLU A 476 -5.14 -3.51 -18.82
C GLU A 476 -3.85 -2.67 -18.88
N LYS A 477 -3.74 -1.64 -18.03
CA LYS A 477 -2.56 -0.77 -17.95
C LYS A 477 -1.33 -1.55 -17.49
N ALA A 478 -1.48 -2.41 -16.47
CA ALA A 478 -0.42 -3.27 -15.97
C ALA A 478 -0.04 -4.38 -16.97
N TYR A 479 -1.01 -4.91 -17.74
CA TYR A 479 -0.75 -5.87 -18.81
C TYR A 479 0.11 -5.26 -19.93
N ARG A 480 -0.19 -4.03 -20.35
CA ARG A 480 0.64 -3.30 -21.33
C ARG A 480 2.06 -3.05 -20.84
N ALA A 481 2.26 -2.90 -19.54
CA ALA A 481 3.58 -2.83 -18.91
C ALA A 481 4.29 -4.21 -18.82
N GLY A 482 3.60 -5.29 -19.19
CA GLY A 482 4.12 -6.66 -19.16
C GLY A 482 4.08 -7.31 -17.77
N ALA A 483 3.35 -6.74 -16.80
CA ALA A 483 3.35 -7.19 -15.42
C ALA A 483 2.19 -8.13 -15.06
N VAL A 484 1.25 -8.37 -15.97
CA VAL A 484 0.08 -9.24 -15.77
C VAL A 484 0.22 -10.47 -16.65
N SER A 485 -0.06 -11.64 -16.08
CA SER A 485 -0.04 -12.92 -16.80
C SER A 485 -1.18 -13.04 -17.82
N GLU A 486 -0.95 -13.81 -18.88
CA GLU A 486 -1.96 -14.13 -19.91
C GLU A 486 -3.24 -14.73 -19.30
N HIS A 487 -3.10 -15.59 -18.30
CA HIS A 487 -4.22 -16.21 -17.60
C HIS A 487 -5.12 -15.15 -16.93
N ARG A 488 -4.51 -14.22 -16.17
CA ARG A 488 -5.27 -13.14 -15.51
C ARG A 488 -5.90 -12.21 -16.52
N TYR A 489 -5.17 -11.82 -17.55
CA TYR A 489 -5.67 -10.93 -18.58
C TYR A 489 -6.85 -11.53 -19.35
N ALA A 490 -6.77 -12.82 -19.72
CA ALA A 490 -7.87 -13.53 -20.38
C ALA A 490 -9.14 -13.57 -19.50
N ARG A 491 -8.99 -13.82 -18.19
CA ARG A 491 -10.09 -13.78 -17.23
C ARG A 491 -10.70 -12.39 -17.11
N PHE A 492 -9.85 -11.35 -17.01
CA PHE A 492 -10.29 -9.96 -17.02
C PHE A 492 -11.09 -9.61 -18.28
N CYS A 493 -10.58 -9.94 -19.47
CA CYS A 493 -11.27 -9.69 -20.73
C CYS A 493 -12.64 -10.39 -20.80
N THR A 494 -12.72 -11.61 -20.29
CA THR A 494 -13.97 -12.37 -20.22
C THR A 494 -14.98 -11.68 -19.29
N MET A 495 -14.56 -11.27 -18.10
CA MET A 495 -15.43 -10.56 -17.15
C MET A 495 -15.85 -9.20 -17.68
N ARG A 496 -14.94 -8.44 -18.30
CA ARG A 496 -15.24 -7.14 -18.90
C ARG A 496 -16.30 -7.26 -19.98
N ARG A 497 -16.13 -8.19 -20.92
CA ARG A 497 -17.12 -8.44 -21.97
C ARG A 497 -18.48 -8.83 -21.40
N LYS A 498 -18.50 -9.75 -20.43
CA LYS A 498 -19.72 -10.18 -19.77
C LYS A 498 -20.43 -9.02 -19.05
N PHE A 499 -19.68 -8.13 -18.43
CA PHE A 499 -20.20 -6.91 -17.80
C PHE A 499 -20.79 -5.94 -18.83
N ASP A 500 -20.05 -5.64 -19.90
CA ASP A 500 -20.48 -4.71 -20.96
C ASP A 500 -21.75 -5.24 -21.66
N ASP A 501 -21.80 -6.55 -22.00
CA ASP A 501 -22.94 -7.20 -22.60
C ASP A 501 -24.17 -7.16 -21.66
N ALA A 502 -23.99 -7.44 -20.37
CA ALA A 502 -25.07 -7.41 -19.39
C ALA A 502 -25.62 -5.99 -19.21
N VAL A 503 -24.78 -4.99 -19.09
CA VAL A 503 -25.19 -3.58 -18.93
C VAL A 503 -25.93 -3.09 -20.19
N ALA A 504 -25.41 -3.39 -21.38
CA ALA A 504 -26.04 -3.00 -22.63
C ALA A 504 -27.45 -3.65 -22.77
N LEU A 505 -27.57 -4.94 -22.47
CA LEU A 505 -28.85 -5.65 -22.52
C LEU A 505 -29.82 -5.12 -21.45
N LEU A 506 -29.40 -4.93 -20.21
CA LEU A 506 -30.25 -4.40 -19.14
C LEU A 506 -30.76 -2.99 -19.46
N LYS A 507 -29.96 -2.15 -20.12
CA LYS A 507 -30.35 -0.81 -20.57
C LYS A 507 -31.35 -0.87 -21.75
N SER A 508 -31.29 -1.87 -22.59
CA SER A 508 -32.22 -2.03 -23.74
C SER A 508 -33.64 -2.52 -23.35
N ILE A 509 -33.79 -3.10 -22.15
CA ILE A 509 -35.10 -3.57 -21.64
C ILE A 509 -35.77 -2.43 -20.89
N GLU A 510 -36.64 -1.69 -21.57
CA GLU A 510 -37.33 -0.52 -21.02
C GLU A 510 -38.83 -0.75 -20.94
N MET A 511 -39.42 -0.41 -19.78
CA MET A 511 -40.86 -0.50 -19.56
C MET A 511 -41.40 0.58 -18.63
N PRO A 512 -42.67 0.98 -18.73
CA PRO A 512 -43.34 1.76 -17.70
C PRO A 512 -43.37 1.02 -16.36
N ILE A 513 -43.29 1.77 -15.26
CA ILE A 513 -43.32 1.20 -13.89
C ILE A 513 -44.55 0.30 -13.68
N SER A 514 -45.70 0.64 -14.25
CA SER A 514 -46.90 -0.18 -14.17
C SER A 514 -46.71 -1.60 -14.75
N ARG A 515 -45.95 -1.73 -15.83
CA ARG A 515 -45.59 -3.04 -16.41
C ARG A 515 -44.56 -3.77 -15.52
N TRP A 516 -43.58 -3.09 -14.96
CA TRP A 516 -42.65 -3.70 -14.02
C TRP A 516 -43.34 -4.31 -12.80
N ILE A 517 -44.36 -3.61 -12.24
CA ILE A 517 -45.20 -4.13 -11.13
C ILE A 517 -45.95 -5.41 -11.54
N GLN A 518 -46.42 -5.49 -12.79
CA GLN A 518 -47.12 -6.69 -13.30
C GLN A 518 -46.19 -7.86 -13.58
N SER A 519 -44.95 -7.56 -14.05
CA SER A 519 -44.02 -8.58 -14.51
C SER A 519 -43.10 -9.13 -13.40
N LEU A 520 -42.93 -8.40 -12.30
CA LEU A 520 -42.03 -8.78 -11.20
C LEU A 520 -42.84 -9.19 -9.96
N PRO A 521 -42.83 -10.48 -9.56
CA PRO A 521 -43.51 -10.92 -8.35
C PRO A 521 -42.97 -10.16 -7.13
N ARG A 522 -43.91 -9.67 -6.29
CA ARG A 522 -43.60 -8.93 -5.04
C ARG A 522 -43.00 -7.52 -5.19
N PHE A 523 -42.79 -7.01 -6.42
CA PHE A 523 -42.36 -5.63 -6.61
C PHE A 523 -43.58 -4.69 -6.50
N THR A 524 -43.49 -3.74 -5.59
CA THR A 524 -44.48 -2.65 -5.40
C THR A 524 -43.78 -1.34 -5.15
N THR A 525 -44.29 -0.25 -5.69
CA THR A 525 -43.75 1.10 -5.43
C THR A 525 -44.89 2.13 -5.41
N LYS A 526 -44.80 3.10 -4.52
CA LYS A 526 -45.71 4.25 -4.46
C LYS A 526 -45.28 5.39 -5.40
N LYS A 527 -44.11 5.29 -6.07
CA LYS A 527 -43.56 6.33 -6.93
C LYS A 527 -43.81 6.04 -8.40
N GLY A 528 -44.46 6.99 -9.11
CA GLY A 528 -44.28 7.22 -10.53
C GLY A 528 -45.07 6.37 -11.51
N GLY A 529 -46.40 6.43 -11.46
CA GLY A 529 -47.23 5.99 -12.59
C GLY A 529 -46.83 6.74 -13.87
N GLY A 530 -46.44 6.01 -14.92
CA GLY A 530 -46.06 6.59 -16.20
C GLY A 530 -44.57 6.78 -16.50
N LYS A 531 -43.69 6.70 -15.52
CA LYS A 531 -42.25 6.78 -15.75
C LYS A 531 -41.76 5.46 -16.38
N VAL A 532 -41.02 5.57 -17.49
CA VAL A 532 -40.31 4.46 -18.12
C VAL A 532 -38.95 4.29 -17.42
N LEU A 533 -38.60 3.06 -17.03
CA LEU A 533 -37.34 2.66 -16.46
C LEU A 533 -36.79 1.45 -17.18
N ASN A 534 -35.47 1.36 -17.30
CA ASN A 534 -34.84 0.17 -17.84
C ASN A 534 -34.50 -0.85 -16.74
N ALA A 535 -34.18 -2.08 -17.14
CA ALA A 535 -33.84 -3.15 -16.20
C ALA A 535 -32.58 -2.85 -15.38
N TYR A 536 -31.62 -2.09 -15.91
CA TYR A 536 -30.46 -1.62 -15.19
C TYR A 536 -30.84 -0.70 -14.00
N GLU A 537 -31.81 0.23 -14.23
CA GLU A 537 -32.32 1.09 -13.15
C GLU A 537 -33.11 0.28 -12.11
N MET A 538 -33.82 -0.79 -12.52
CA MET A 538 -34.52 -1.68 -11.59
C MET A 538 -33.56 -2.37 -10.63
N LEU A 539 -32.42 -2.85 -11.10
CA LEU A 539 -31.37 -3.48 -10.28
C LEU A 539 -30.86 -2.57 -9.17
N HIS A 540 -30.44 -1.33 -9.50
CA HIS A 540 -29.73 -0.49 -8.52
C HIS A 540 -30.63 0.47 -7.74
N ARG A 541 -31.82 0.85 -8.25
CA ARG A 541 -32.72 1.78 -7.54
C ARG A 541 -33.72 1.09 -6.64
N PHE A 542 -34.09 -0.16 -6.96
CA PHE A 542 -35.13 -0.88 -6.24
C PHE A 542 -34.63 -2.18 -5.63
N ASP A 543 -33.35 -2.43 -5.66
CA ASP A 543 -32.68 -3.64 -5.16
C ASP A 543 -33.29 -4.95 -5.69
N ILE A 544 -33.74 -4.92 -6.95
CA ILE A 544 -34.20 -6.11 -7.63
C ILE A 544 -33.01 -6.99 -8.00
N SER A 545 -33.07 -8.30 -7.77
CA SER A 545 -31.99 -9.22 -8.15
C SER A 545 -32.02 -9.56 -9.65
N MET A 546 -30.88 -10.02 -10.18
CA MET A 546 -30.79 -10.56 -11.55
C MET A 546 -31.75 -11.74 -11.73
N GLU A 547 -31.86 -12.60 -10.73
CA GLU A 547 -32.78 -13.72 -10.72
C GLU A 547 -34.24 -13.26 -10.86
N GLN A 548 -34.66 -12.22 -10.13
CA GLN A 548 -36.00 -11.65 -10.22
C GLN A 548 -36.25 -11.06 -11.61
N LEU A 549 -35.30 -10.35 -12.22
CA LEU A 549 -35.42 -9.84 -13.57
C LEU A 549 -35.52 -10.98 -14.61
N ALA A 550 -34.77 -12.05 -14.41
CA ALA A 550 -34.79 -13.22 -15.28
C ALA A 550 -36.14 -13.96 -15.23
N THR A 551 -36.94 -13.85 -14.16
CA THR A 551 -38.30 -14.40 -14.16
C THR A 551 -39.21 -13.70 -15.18
N ALA A 552 -38.97 -12.42 -15.46
CA ALA A 552 -39.74 -11.65 -16.48
C ALA A 552 -39.13 -11.76 -17.89
N PHE A 553 -37.81 -11.97 -17.99
CA PHE A 553 -37.04 -12.04 -19.24
C PHE A 553 -36.09 -13.25 -19.25
N PRO A 554 -36.61 -14.49 -19.20
CA PRO A 554 -35.77 -15.67 -19.04
C PRO A 554 -34.83 -15.93 -20.22
N ASN A 555 -35.28 -15.67 -21.44
CA ASN A 555 -34.47 -15.92 -22.64
C ASN A 555 -33.24 -15.01 -22.72
N GLU A 556 -33.36 -13.79 -22.24
CA GLU A 556 -32.33 -12.76 -22.31
C GLU A 556 -31.37 -12.82 -21.11
N LEU A 557 -31.92 -13.03 -19.90
CA LEU A 557 -31.17 -12.78 -18.65
C LEU A 557 -30.69 -14.04 -17.92
N ASN A 558 -31.23 -15.25 -18.21
CA ASN A 558 -30.81 -16.46 -17.50
C ASN A 558 -29.29 -16.73 -17.55
N LYS A 559 -28.62 -16.32 -18.62
CA LYS A 559 -27.17 -16.49 -18.77
C LYS A 559 -26.32 -15.69 -17.76
N PHE A 560 -26.94 -14.74 -17.06
CA PHE A 560 -26.29 -13.91 -16.05
C PHE A 560 -26.69 -14.27 -14.60
N VAL A 561 -27.71 -15.13 -14.45
CA VAL A 561 -28.18 -15.57 -13.12
C VAL A 561 -27.13 -16.42 -12.43
N GLY A 562 -26.94 -16.23 -11.12
CA GLY A 562 -25.99 -16.98 -10.30
C GLY A 562 -24.58 -16.39 -10.28
N ASP A 563 -24.27 -15.36 -11.08
CA ASP A 563 -23.00 -14.64 -11.01
C ASP A 563 -23.11 -13.45 -10.04
N GLU A 564 -22.94 -13.75 -8.75
CA GLU A 564 -23.06 -12.74 -7.68
C GLU A 564 -22.02 -11.60 -7.82
N GLN A 565 -20.83 -11.90 -8.36
CA GLN A 565 -19.80 -10.87 -8.58
C GLN A 565 -20.23 -9.90 -9.68
N LEU A 566 -20.75 -10.41 -10.78
CA LEU A 566 -21.27 -9.59 -11.89
C LEU A 566 -22.43 -8.72 -11.42
N GLU A 567 -23.42 -9.31 -10.75
CA GLU A 567 -24.61 -8.60 -10.25
C GLU A 567 -24.21 -7.48 -9.28
N SER A 568 -23.35 -7.76 -8.30
CA SER A 568 -22.85 -6.78 -7.35
C SER A 568 -22.13 -5.63 -8.07
N ARG A 569 -21.29 -5.92 -9.04
CA ARG A 569 -20.56 -4.92 -9.84
C ARG A 569 -21.51 -4.02 -10.63
N ILE A 570 -22.53 -4.61 -11.29
CA ILE A 570 -23.53 -3.84 -12.04
C ILE A 570 -24.32 -2.92 -11.11
N LYS A 571 -24.76 -3.42 -9.95
CA LYS A 571 -25.48 -2.63 -8.93
C LYS A 571 -24.61 -1.47 -8.41
N ASN A 572 -23.35 -1.74 -8.06
CA ASN A 572 -22.43 -0.75 -7.56
C ASN A 572 -22.14 0.36 -8.58
N GLU A 573 -21.99 0.01 -9.86
CA GLU A 573 -21.82 1.00 -10.93
C GLU A 573 -23.08 1.86 -11.09
N GLY A 574 -24.27 1.24 -11.02
CA GLY A 574 -25.55 1.93 -11.12
C GLY A 574 -25.80 2.93 -10.00
N ILE A 575 -25.43 2.59 -8.76
CA ILE A 575 -25.57 3.48 -7.59
C ILE A 575 -24.87 4.83 -7.82
N TYR A 576 -23.71 4.83 -8.47
CA TYR A 576 -22.91 6.03 -8.69
C TYR A 576 -23.03 6.63 -10.10
N ALA A 577 -23.83 6.04 -10.97
CA ALA A 577 -23.97 6.46 -12.38
C ALA A 577 -24.33 7.94 -12.55
N GLN A 578 -25.19 8.49 -11.67
CA GLN A 578 -25.61 9.90 -11.75
C GLN A 578 -24.49 10.89 -11.42
N GLN A 579 -23.53 10.49 -10.59
CA GLN A 579 -22.37 11.32 -10.24
C GLN A 579 -21.24 11.18 -11.28
N HIS A 580 -21.31 10.16 -12.14
CA HIS A 580 -20.20 9.76 -13.03
C HIS A 580 -19.78 10.90 -13.97
N GLU A 581 -20.70 11.59 -14.62
CA GLU A 581 -20.38 12.70 -15.55
C GLU A 581 -19.62 13.84 -14.85
N ARG A 582 -20.08 14.25 -13.66
CA ARG A 582 -19.42 15.31 -12.89
C ARG A 582 -18.04 14.87 -12.40
N LEU A 583 -17.93 13.62 -11.96
CA LEU A 583 -16.64 13.05 -11.52
C LEU A 583 -15.67 12.94 -12.68
N THR A 584 -16.11 12.50 -13.86
CA THR A 584 -15.27 12.36 -15.05
C THR A 584 -14.70 13.71 -15.47
N ALA A 585 -15.52 14.75 -15.57
CA ALA A 585 -15.05 16.10 -15.91
C ALA A 585 -13.98 16.60 -14.92
N ARG A 586 -14.19 16.39 -13.61
CA ARG A 586 -13.23 16.79 -12.58
C ARG A 586 -11.96 15.93 -12.62
N MET A 587 -12.07 14.65 -12.92
CA MET A 587 -10.91 13.75 -13.08
C MET A 587 -10.05 14.19 -14.28
N GLU A 588 -10.67 14.58 -15.40
CA GLU A 588 -9.97 15.09 -16.57
C GLU A 588 -9.25 16.43 -16.28
N GLU A 589 -9.83 17.29 -15.46
CA GLU A 589 -9.18 18.52 -14.99
C GLU A 589 -7.92 18.19 -14.19
N VAL A 590 -8.02 17.30 -13.17
CA VAL A 590 -6.86 16.86 -12.37
C VAL A 590 -5.80 16.18 -13.25
N ARG A 591 -6.19 15.37 -14.24
CA ARG A 591 -5.24 14.74 -15.17
C ARG A 591 -4.48 15.78 -16.00
N ARG A 592 -5.17 16.82 -16.46
CA ARG A 592 -4.51 17.94 -17.18
C ARG A 592 -3.52 18.69 -16.28
N GLU A 593 -3.86 18.91 -15.02
CA GLU A 593 -2.95 19.50 -14.04
C GLU A 593 -1.75 18.59 -13.74
N CYS A 594 -1.96 17.29 -13.61
CA CYS A 594 -0.88 16.31 -13.44
C CYS A 594 0.03 16.22 -14.67
N ALA A 595 -0.53 16.36 -15.86
CA ALA A 595 0.24 16.38 -17.13
C ALA A 595 1.03 17.68 -17.33
N THR A 596 0.71 18.76 -16.60
CA THR A 596 1.45 20.02 -16.65
C THR A 596 2.68 19.92 -15.75
N LEU A 597 3.79 19.41 -16.33
CA LEU A 597 5.05 19.19 -15.62
C LEU A 597 5.76 20.51 -15.31
N ILE A 598 6.43 20.55 -14.18
CA ILE A 598 7.31 21.63 -13.74
C ILE A 598 8.74 21.11 -13.87
N PRO A 599 9.61 21.75 -14.69
CA PRO A 599 11.00 21.36 -14.85
C PRO A 599 11.73 21.38 -13.49
N GLU A 600 12.58 20.39 -13.23
CA GLU A 600 13.32 20.27 -11.96
C GLU A 600 14.24 21.48 -11.70
N ASN A 601 14.78 22.07 -12.77
CA ASN A 601 15.65 23.26 -12.69
C ASN A 601 14.89 24.58 -12.67
N THR A 602 13.56 24.58 -12.41
CA THR A 602 12.76 25.80 -12.34
C THR A 602 13.27 26.71 -11.23
N ASP A 603 13.61 27.95 -11.61
CA ASP A 603 14.03 29.00 -10.68
C ASP A 603 12.83 29.84 -10.25
N TYR A 604 12.30 29.52 -9.06
CA TYR A 604 11.14 30.22 -8.51
C TYR A 604 11.48 31.63 -7.99
N SER A 605 12.76 31.94 -7.76
CA SER A 605 13.21 33.26 -7.28
C SER A 605 12.94 34.36 -8.31
N THR A 606 13.04 34.01 -9.59
CA THR A 606 12.86 34.91 -10.73
C THR A 606 11.41 35.15 -11.13
N MET A 607 10.44 34.46 -10.50
CA MET A 607 9.03 34.62 -10.84
C MET A 607 8.44 35.90 -10.23
N ASP A 608 8.21 36.91 -11.06
CA ASP A 608 7.55 38.13 -10.62
C ASP A 608 6.08 37.88 -10.23
N GLY A 609 5.64 38.53 -9.13
CA GLY A 609 4.29 38.40 -8.58
C GLY A 609 4.09 37.28 -7.60
N LEU A 610 5.03 36.32 -7.43
CA LEU A 610 5.00 35.36 -6.35
C LEU A 610 5.40 36.00 -5.02
N SER A 611 4.62 35.76 -3.97
CA SER A 611 5.01 36.15 -2.61
C SER A 611 6.26 35.40 -2.16
N PHE A 612 7.01 35.98 -1.23
CA PHE A 612 8.20 35.34 -0.65
C PHE A 612 7.87 33.95 -0.08
N GLU A 613 6.75 33.82 0.62
CA GLU A 613 6.27 32.54 1.18
C GLU A 613 6.03 31.49 0.09
N CYS A 614 5.38 31.86 -1.03
CA CYS A 614 5.15 30.94 -2.14
C CYS A 614 6.46 30.52 -2.82
N LYS A 615 7.40 31.45 -3.00
CA LYS A 615 8.73 31.15 -3.55
C LYS A 615 9.48 30.16 -2.67
N GLU A 616 9.55 30.40 -1.36
CA GLU A 616 10.18 29.53 -0.37
C GLU A 616 9.53 28.12 -0.36
N LYS A 617 8.20 28.07 -0.42
CA LYS A 617 7.46 26.80 -0.47
C LYS A 617 7.76 26.03 -1.76
N PHE A 618 7.70 26.67 -2.92
CA PHE A 618 8.04 26.01 -4.18
C PHE A 618 9.48 25.53 -4.22
N GLU A 619 10.42 26.32 -3.69
CA GLU A 619 11.83 25.96 -3.61
C GLU A 619 12.06 24.77 -2.66
N THR A 620 11.35 24.74 -1.54
CA THR A 620 11.46 23.68 -0.53
C THR A 620 10.82 22.37 -1.01
N TRP A 621 9.63 22.45 -1.62
CA TRP A 621 8.83 21.29 -1.98
C TRP A 621 9.11 20.76 -3.38
N ARG A 622 9.65 21.58 -4.27
CA ARG A 622 9.99 21.23 -5.66
C ARG A 622 8.89 20.39 -6.34
N PRO A 623 7.65 20.91 -6.48
CA PRO A 623 6.56 20.16 -7.06
C PRO A 623 6.85 19.77 -8.51
N GLN A 624 6.52 18.53 -8.88
CA GLN A 624 6.82 17.98 -10.20
C GLN A 624 5.79 18.37 -11.27
N ASN A 625 4.59 18.76 -10.85
CA ASN A 625 3.52 19.19 -11.74
C ASN A 625 2.59 20.19 -11.05
N LEU A 626 1.69 20.80 -11.83
CA LEU A 626 0.77 21.81 -11.33
C LEU A 626 -0.18 21.27 -10.25
N ALA A 627 -0.63 20.01 -10.36
CA ALA A 627 -1.48 19.38 -9.36
C ALA A 627 -0.74 19.17 -8.01
N ALA A 628 0.54 18.81 -8.03
CA ALA A 628 1.37 18.75 -6.83
C ALA A 628 1.55 20.14 -6.21
N ALA A 629 1.79 21.16 -7.03
CA ALA A 629 1.92 22.54 -6.59
C ALA A 629 0.65 23.07 -5.91
N SER A 630 -0.53 22.74 -6.42
CA SER A 630 -1.83 23.18 -5.87
C SER A 630 -2.15 22.61 -4.48
N ARG A 631 -1.55 21.47 -4.13
CA ARG A 631 -1.74 20.81 -2.84
C ARG A 631 -0.77 21.26 -1.74
N ILE A 632 0.23 22.04 -2.06
CA ILE A 632 1.16 22.58 -1.03
C ILE A 632 0.39 23.55 -0.12
N PRO A 633 0.38 23.32 1.21
CA PRO A 633 -0.35 24.15 2.14
C PRO A 633 0.03 25.64 2.05
N GLY A 634 -0.95 26.51 1.83
CA GLY A 634 -0.76 27.96 1.74
C GLY A 634 -0.33 28.46 0.36
N ILE A 635 -0.30 27.63 -0.68
CA ILE A 635 -0.21 28.10 -2.07
C ILE A 635 -1.60 28.61 -2.50
N THR A 636 -1.61 29.83 -3.07
CA THR A 636 -2.84 30.49 -3.51
C THR A 636 -3.15 30.18 -4.98
N PRO A 637 -4.42 30.27 -5.42
CA PRO A 637 -4.77 30.14 -6.83
C PRO A 637 -4.02 31.15 -7.73
N GLU A 638 -3.73 32.34 -7.23
CA GLU A 638 -2.95 33.35 -7.93
C GLU A 638 -1.50 32.89 -8.16
N ALA A 639 -0.87 32.30 -7.15
CA ALA A 639 0.48 31.73 -7.28
C ALA A 639 0.53 30.62 -8.35
N LEU A 640 -0.51 29.77 -8.42
CA LEU A 640 -0.62 28.76 -9.47
C LEU A 640 -0.81 29.35 -10.85
N CYS A 641 -1.57 30.43 -10.98
CA CYS A 641 -1.73 31.15 -12.25
C CYS A 641 -0.41 31.77 -12.73
N ILE A 642 0.39 32.33 -11.80
CA ILE A 642 1.72 32.87 -12.10
C ILE A 642 2.65 31.75 -12.57
N LEU A 643 2.70 30.64 -11.82
CA LEU A 643 3.48 29.45 -12.16
C LEU A 643 3.10 28.91 -13.55
N LEU A 644 1.79 28.76 -13.82
CA LEU A 644 1.29 28.28 -15.10
C LEU A 644 1.66 29.21 -16.25
N ARG A 645 1.59 30.54 -16.04
CA ARG A 645 2.01 31.54 -17.01
C ARG A 645 3.49 31.38 -17.32
N TYR A 646 4.33 31.24 -16.30
CA TYR A 646 5.77 31.05 -16.47
C TYR A 646 6.07 29.77 -17.26
N LEU A 647 5.41 28.66 -16.98
CA LEU A 647 5.58 27.39 -17.70
C LEU A 647 5.15 27.46 -19.18
N LYS A 648 4.16 28.30 -19.50
CA LYS A 648 3.68 28.50 -20.89
C LYS A 648 4.48 29.55 -21.69
N THR A 649 5.29 30.37 -21.02
CA THR A 649 6.10 31.37 -21.69
C THR A 649 7.39 30.71 -22.19
N PRO A 650 7.69 30.70 -23.52
CA PRO A 650 8.92 30.10 -24.01
C PRO A 650 10.12 30.82 -23.39
N THR A 651 10.95 30.14 -22.65
CA THR A 651 12.20 30.67 -22.14
C THR A 651 13.12 30.99 -23.31
N ARG A 652 13.88 32.09 -23.24
CA ARG A 652 14.86 32.52 -24.28
C ARG A 652 15.83 31.38 -24.68
N SER A 653 16.09 30.40 -23.81
CA SER A 653 16.93 29.23 -24.10
C SER A 653 16.24 28.23 -25.04
N SER A 654 14.90 28.09 -24.99
CA SER A 654 14.16 27.21 -25.90
C SER A 654 14.03 27.79 -27.29
N MET A 655 14.05 29.12 -27.40
CA MET A 655 14.14 29.82 -28.70
C MET A 655 15.51 29.65 -29.35
N ALA A 656 16.60 29.68 -28.59
CA ALA A 656 17.95 29.41 -29.10
C ALA A 656 18.11 27.98 -29.64
N ALA A 657 17.58 27.00 -28.93
CA ALA A 657 17.61 25.57 -29.33
C ALA A 657 16.67 25.25 -30.53
N ALA A 658 15.64 26.06 -30.76
CA ALA A 658 14.79 25.96 -31.95
C ALA A 658 15.42 26.64 -33.19
N PHE A 659 16.19 27.69 -32.98
CA PHE A 659 16.95 28.36 -34.03
C PHE A 659 18.13 27.51 -34.53
N ASP A 660 18.80 26.78 -33.65
CA ASP A 660 19.93 25.91 -34.00
C ASP A 660 19.51 24.63 -34.76
N ARG A 661 18.24 24.24 -34.73
CA ARG A 661 17.69 23.12 -35.52
C ARG A 661 17.11 23.55 -36.88
N GLY A 662 17.07 24.83 -37.15
CA GLY A 662 16.45 25.40 -38.36
C GLY A 662 17.40 25.77 -39.50
N THR A 663 18.71 25.61 -39.34
CA THR A 663 19.70 25.96 -40.36
C THR A 663 20.54 24.75 -40.80
N ASN A 664 19.90 23.75 -41.38
CA ASN A 664 20.57 22.78 -42.26
C ASN A 664 19.53 22.10 -43.16
N VAL A 665 18.88 22.90 -44.03
CA VAL A 665 18.29 22.40 -45.28
C VAL A 665 18.38 23.57 -46.27
N LEU A 666 19.47 23.62 -46.99
CA LEU A 666 19.59 24.11 -48.37
C LEU A 666 20.70 23.31 -49.02
#